data_d76f704d4305dd086176d99b91171b2e
#
_entry.id   d76f704d4305dd086176d99b91171b2e
#
_cell.length_a   1.000
_cell.length_b   1.000
_cell.length_c   1.000
_cell.angle_alpha   90.00
_cell.angle_beta   90.00
_cell.angle_gamma   90.00
#
_symmetry.space_group_name_H-M   'P 1'
#
loop_
_entity.id
_entity.type
_entity.pdbx_description
1 polymer ?
#
loop_
_entity_poly.entity_id
_entity_poly.type
_entity_poly.pdbx_seq_one_letter_code
_entity_poly.pdbx_strand_id
1 'polypeptide(L)'
;MKLRKVSVVAALAVIAGLLAPSSGSAATAAVAPLKAATPIDTTYVEGNDPQAPLFNPLVVNRIDLTLDQNGINALTANSYADYQPGTIKWTLTDGTVIGPLDVGIHLKGMWGSHRELSQKAAFKVKINYGANTNQRIMGLRKLTLNNMVQDPSMLHEATAYRLFRAVGVPAPRVGYDEVYLNGADYGLHANIETYDKSSLKRWYGSTQHLFEGGYGQELNLGAYNQLQVDEGDPANISDLQALADANTNLSGAAWYTAMRQLADLKEITTEWAVEHYISHWDGYERVWPNNYYVHSNKHGVFTMLPWGSDQTWNNAPYYSQWNAPFADNGALMTSKCMAYAPCAQLYNTALARIAAVEPGLQLNKQVDAIWSVIQPWIASDPRKESDLNTAAFFMQVTKDTITTRAPALAQYLSPAKELPNLSITYPDAVYSPNATIRPTVVRRSDGQLKFYVGWGADVCKVNVNTGAVTALAAGSCRVIVDSPADSTYYFDTAQYSVTFVNAAGTASIAPIASIPAGSSVPLSITKNSTSTPVVTTVGKCHATGINITADAGFGYCSVSVTVPADSTVSAVTTTARILMVKGTLADYNPITEATWTDGSVIPSGATLRLIKTPSAITGPCAIIPSGVKATATSGTCSVTIPAFADSNYNYSTKTFSVGVGPAAQTWPASLAAPGTFLLGAATTKPLSSAATVVTNLGKVATFTVVGSCSVSVISNRVSVTMTQAGVCTVKASAPAAYRTAAISRTWVLRK
;
A
#
# COMPACT_ATOMS: atom_id res chain seq x y z
N MET A 1 42.88 19.45 -62.71
CA MET A 1 43.57 18.19 -63.05
C MET A 1 43.54 17.29 -61.79
N LYS A 2 42.84 16.13 -61.96
CA LYS A 2 42.85 14.91 -61.14
C LYS A 2 42.56 14.94 -59.63
N LEU A 3 41.38 14.39 -59.32
CA LEU A 3 40.98 13.77 -58.06
C LEU A 3 41.96 12.70 -57.57
N ARG A 4 42.02 12.53 -56.26
CA ARG A 4 42.18 11.19 -55.62
C ARG A 4 41.29 11.08 -54.38
N LYS A 5 40.40 10.09 -54.43
CA LYS A 5 39.59 9.57 -53.32
C LYS A 5 40.51 8.71 -52.39
N VAL A 6 40.33 8.82 -51.09
CA VAL A 6 40.81 7.79 -50.15
C VAL A 6 39.61 7.35 -49.33
N SER A 7 39.27 6.08 -49.48
CA SER A 7 38.29 5.37 -48.68
C SER A 7 38.96 4.84 -47.37
N VAL A 8 38.33 5.04 -46.24
CA VAL A 8 38.70 4.35 -44.99
C VAL A 8 37.58 3.41 -44.64
N VAL A 9 37.95 2.12 -44.58
CA VAL A 9 37.08 1.01 -44.17
C VAL A 9 37.06 0.98 -42.63
N ALA A 10 35.88 1.07 -42.03
CA ALA A 10 35.68 0.85 -40.62
C ALA A 10 35.34 -0.63 -40.36
N ALA A 11 36.13 -1.27 -39.55
CA ALA A 11 35.90 -2.64 -39.08
C ALA A 11 34.86 -2.65 -37.97
N LEU A 12 33.76 -3.42 -38.16
CA LEU A 12 32.81 -3.77 -37.09
C LEU A 12 33.44 -4.89 -36.22
N ALA A 13 33.57 -4.61 -34.93
CA ALA A 13 33.73 -5.62 -33.92
C ALA A 13 32.37 -5.87 -33.24
N VAL A 14 31.81 -7.06 -33.46
CA VAL A 14 30.60 -7.52 -32.77
C VAL A 14 31.03 -8.10 -31.44
N ILE A 15 30.58 -7.45 -30.33
CA ILE A 15 30.64 -8.06 -29.00
C ILE A 15 29.19 -8.41 -28.62
N ALA A 16 28.89 -9.68 -28.60
CA ALA A 16 27.65 -10.22 -28.04
C ALA A 16 27.80 -10.24 -26.51
N GLY A 17 27.16 -9.30 -25.82
CA GLY A 17 27.00 -9.29 -24.38
C GLY A 17 25.60 -9.73 -24.00
N LEU A 18 25.52 -10.76 -23.18
CA LEU A 18 24.31 -11.35 -22.62
C LEU A 18 23.49 -10.28 -21.85
N LEU A 19 22.26 -10.08 -22.28
CA LEU A 19 21.26 -9.30 -21.56
C LEU A 19 20.64 -10.17 -20.47
N ALA A 20 20.98 -9.90 -19.22
CA ALA A 20 20.19 -10.30 -18.07
C ALA A 20 19.04 -9.28 -17.88
N PRO A 21 17.82 -9.71 -17.54
CA PRO A 21 16.72 -8.76 -17.29
C PRO A 21 16.98 -8.00 -15.99
N SER A 22 17.23 -6.71 -16.09
CA SER A 22 17.26 -5.81 -14.95
C SER A 22 15.84 -5.62 -14.43
N SER A 23 15.56 -6.11 -13.22
CA SER A 23 14.38 -5.73 -12.45
C SER A 23 14.43 -4.22 -12.19
N GLY A 24 13.53 -3.49 -12.83
CA GLY A 24 13.42 -2.05 -12.69
C GLY A 24 13.15 -1.64 -11.25
N SER A 25 14.14 -1.09 -10.57
CA SER A 25 13.97 -0.27 -9.39
C SER A 25 13.26 1.02 -9.83
N ALA A 26 12.12 1.33 -9.20
CA ALA A 26 11.44 2.60 -9.43
C ALA A 26 12.38 3.72 -8.96
N ALA A 27 13.03 4.36 -9.91
CA ALA A 27 13.78 5.58 -9.67
C ALA A 27 12.79 6.62 -9.14
N THR A 28 13.05 7.14 -7.94
CA THR A 28 12.44 8.39 -7.48
C THR A 28 12.74 9.44 -8.54
N ALA A 29 11.68 10.02 -9.12
CA ALA A 29 11.82 11.01 -10.16
C ALA A 29 12.72 12.14 -9.63
N ALA A 30 13.94 12.20 -10.10
CA ALA A 30 14.72 13.43 -10.05
C ALA A 30 13.89 14.49 -10.78
N VAL A 31 13.77 15.68 -10.18
CA VAL A 31 13.18 16.84 -10.88
C VAL A 31 13.82 16.88 -12.26
N ALA A 32 13.01 16.72 -13.31
CA ALA A 32 13.51 16.64 -14.68
C ALA A 32 14.39 17.86 -14.95
N PRO A 33 15.56 17.70 -15.58
CA PRO A 33 16.38 18.85 -15.95
C PRO A 33 15.51 19.81 -16.77
N LEU A 34 15.60 21.10 -16.45
CA LEU A 34 14.87 22.16 -17.14
C LEU A 34 14.94 21.92 -18.66
N LYS A 35 13.87 21.39 -19.22
CA LYS A 35 13.74 21.19 -20.65
C LYS A 35 13.73 22.59 -21.26
N ALA A 36 14.51 22.81 -22.34
CA ALA A 36 14.44 24.06 -23.09
C ALA A 36 12.97 24.33 -23.41
N ALA A 37 12.42 25.40 -22.83
CA ALA A 37 11.01 25.70 -22.97
C ALA A 37 10.70 26.01 -24.43
N THR A 38 9.67 25.36 -24.97
CA THR A 38 9.14 25.77 -26.27
C THR A 38 8.50 27.15 -26.13
N PRO A 39 8.60 28.05 -27.13
CA PRO A 39 8.02 29.39 -27.06
C PRO A 39 6.50 29.42 -26.81
N ILE A 40 5.79 28.35 -27.17
CA ILE A 40 4.35 28.19 -26.96
C ILE A 40 4.12 26.83 -26.28
N ASP A 41 3.45 26.88 -25.12
CA ASP A 41 3.08 25.68 -24.39
C ASP A 41 1.80 25.10 -24.97
N THR A 42 1.88 24.02 -25.68
CA THR A 42 0.69 23.31 -26.18
C THR A 42 0.15 22.32 -25.15
N THR A 43 1.03 21.70 -24.39
CA THR A 43 0.72 20.86 -23.21
C THR A 43 2.03 20.60 -22.46
N TYR A 44 1.95 20.36 -21.15
CA TYR A 44 3.08 19.78 -20.45
C TYR A 44 3.01 18.25 -20.61
N VAL A 45 3.94 17.69 -21.37
CA VAL A 45 4.01 16.24 -21.62
C VAL A 45 5.26 15.69 -20.99
N GLU A 46 5.11 14.73 -20.08
CA GLU A 46 6.18 13.93 -19.53
C GLU A 46 6.03 12.50 -20.07
N GLY A 47 6.87 12.12 -21.04
CA GLY A 47 6.76 10.82 -21.69
C GLY A 47 5.47 10.65 -22.53
N ASN A 48 4.81 9.50 -22.39
CA ASN A 48 3.55 9.17 -23.10
C ASN A 48 2.33 9.51 -22.21
N ASP A 49 2.13 10.78 -21.87
CA ASP A 49 0.97 11.19 -21.06
C ASP A 49 -0.31 11.23 -21.91
N PRO A 50 -1.26 10.31 -21.71
CA PRO A 50 -2.48 10.26 -22.50
C PRO A 50 -3.43 11.44 -22.24
N GLN A 51 -3.23 12.20 -21.17
CA GLN A 51 -4.07 13.34 -20.78
C GLN A 51 -3.68 14.63 -21.50
N ALA A 52 -2.50 14.69 -22.11
CA ALA A 52 -1.97 15.91 -22.70
C ALA A 52 -2.94 16.61 -23.68
N PRO A 53 -3.69 15.91 -24.56
CA PRO A 53 -4.64 16.55 -25.46
C PRO A 53 -5.78 17.29 -24.76
N LEU A 54 -6.14 16.88 -23.53
CA LEU A 54 -7.23 17.47 -22.76
C LEU A 54 -6.87 18.87 -22.20
N PHE A 55 -5.57 19.18 -22.14
CA PHE A 55 -5.04 20.41 -21.55
C PHE A 55 -4.24 21.23 -22.55
N ASN A 56 -4.58 21.15 -23.85
CA ASN A 56 -3.98 21.99 -24.86
C ASN A 56 -4.66 23.37 -24.88
N PRO A 57 -3.99 24.48 -24.51
CA PRO A 57 -4.59 25.79 -24.46
C PRO A 57 -4.81 26.43 -25.84
N LEU A 58 -4.30 25.80 -26.93
CA LEU A 58 -4.43 26.30 -28.30
C LEU A 58 -5.61 25.71 -29.06
N VAL A 59 -6.54 25.06 -28.36
CA VAL A 59 -7.80 24.57 -28.90
C VAL A 59 -8.91 24.75 -27.85
N VAL A 60 -10.16 24.88 -28.36
CA VAL A 60 -11.35 24.83 -27.50
C VAL A 60 -12.11 23.56 -27.84
N ASN A 61 -12.15 22.62 -26.87
CA ASN A 61 -12.94 21.40 -27.00
C ASN A 61 -14.39 21.65 -26.56
N ARG A 62 -15.25 20.64 -26.66
CA ARG A 62 -16.64 20.72 -26.22
C ARG A 62 -16.94 19.73 -25.10
N ILE A 63 -17.53 20.22 -24.01
CA ILE A 63 -18.06 19.40 -22.92
C ILE A 63 -19.57 19.56 -22.82
N ASP A 64 -20.29 18.45 -22.99
CA ASP A 64 -21.72 18.36 -22.74
C ASP A 64 -21.93 17.74 -21.34
N LEU A 65 -22.43 18.51 -20.40
CA LEU A 65 -22.87 18.08 -19.08
C LEU A 65 -24.39 17.88 -19.08
N THR A 66 -24.86 16.81 -18.47
CA THR A 66 -26.29 16.57 -18.32
C THR A 66 -26.61 16.31 -16.85
N LEU A 67 -27.58 17.03 -16.32
CA LEU A 67 -28.18 16.84 -14.99
C LEU A 67 -29.67 16.56 -15.16
N ASP A 68 -30.21 15.65 -14.38
CA ASP A 68 -31.66 15.49 -14.30
C ASP A 68 -32.32 16.67 -13.55
N GLN A 69 -33.64 16.70 -13.52
CA GLN A 69 -34.38 17.79 -12.88
C GLN A 69 -34.11 17.84 -11.35
N ASN A 70 -33.85 16.70 -10.71
CA ASN A 70 -33.52 16.67 -9.28
C ASN A 70 -32.16 17.31 -9.00
N GLY A 71 -31.15 16.98 -9.82
CA GLY A 71 -29.82 17.60 -9.75
C GLY A 71 -29.88 19.12 -10.00
N ILE A 72 -30.64 19.56 -11.01
CA ILE A 72 -30.88 20.99 -11.28
C ILE A 72 -31.55 21.66 -10.07
N ASN A 73 -32.61 21.06 -9.52
CA ASN A 73 -33.31 21.61 -8.36
C ASN A 73 -32.40 21.69 -7.11
N ALA A 74 -31.60 20.65 -6.88
CA ALA A 74 -30.68 20.62 -5.75
C ALA A 74 -29.62 21.71 -5.83
N LEU A 75 -28.95 21.88 -6.97
CA LEU A 75 -27.93 22.90 -7.19
C LEU A 75 -28.53 24.31 -7.26
N THR A 76 -29.78 24.46 -7.67
CA THR A 76 -30.49 25.74 -7.65
C THR A 76 -30.93 26.14 -6.24
N ALA A 77 -31.39 25.18 -5.43
CA ALA A 77 -31.82 25.42 -4.05
C ALA A 77 -30.60 25.69 -3.11
N ASN A 78 -29.48 25.02 -3.38
CA ASN A 78 -28.24 25.19 -2.66
C ASN A 78 -27.06 25.04 -3.63
N SER A 79 -26.46 26.16 -4.01
CA SER A 79 -25.31 26.18 -4.91
C SER A 79 -24.03 25.56 -4.33
N TYR A 80 -24.02 25.22 -3.04
CA TYR A 80 -22.97 24.46 -2.36
C TYR A 80 -23.36 22.99 -2.10
N ALA A 81 -24.45 22.51 -2.72
CA ALA A 81 -24.87 21.13 -2.58
C ALA A 81 -23.77 20.16 -3.09
N ASP A 82 -23.68 19.00 -2.44
CA ASP A 82 -22.79 17.92 -2.84
C ASP A 82 -23.00 17.48 -4.30
N TYR A 83 -22.10 16.65 -4.78
CA TYR A 83 -22.14 16.07 -6.13
C TYR A 83 -23.52 15.49 -6.47
N GLN A 84 -24.12 16.01 -7.53
CA GLN A 84 -25.36 15.48 -8.10
C GLN A 84 -25.04 14.51 -9.24
N PRO A 85 -25.80 13.40 -9.38
CA PRO A 85 -25.65 12.47 -10.49
C PRO A 85 -25.92 13.18 -11.83
N GLY A 86 -25.04 12.92 -12.79
CA GLY A 86 -25.15 13.48 -14.13
C GLY A 86 -24.32 12.69 -15.11
N THR A 87 -24.23 13.19 -16.35
CA THR A 87 -23.36 12.61 -17.37
C THR A 87 -22.41 13.66 -17.96
N ILE A 88 -21.26 13.19 -18.44
CA ILE A 88 -20.33 13.99 -19.25
C ILE A 88 -20.12 13.33 -20.60
N LYS A 89 -20.16 14.13 -21.66
CA LYS A 89 -19.64 13.78 -22.97
C LYS A 89 -18.62 14.83 -23.38
N TRP A 90 -17.42 14.40 -23.73
CA TRP A 90 -16.32 15.28 -24.12
C TRP A 90 -15.95 15.03 -25.58
N THR A 91 -16.04 16.06 -26.40
CA THR A 91 -15.69 16.00 -27.82
C THR A 91 -14.46 16.87 -28.06
N LEU A 92 -13.36 16.22 -28.47
CA LEU A 92 -12.10 16.90 -28.77
C LEU A 92 -12.13 17.47 -30.22
N THR A 93 -11.28 18.45 -30.47
CA THR A 93 -11.19 19.09 -31.77
C THR A 93 -10.71 18.18 -32.91
N ASP A 94 -10.06 17.05 -32.58
CA ASP A 94 -9.69 16.01 -33.56
C ASP A 94 -10.86 15.06 -33.93
N GLY A 95 -12.03 15.27 -33.34
CA GLY A 95 -13.22 14.44 -33.52
C GLY A 95 -13.35 13.27 -32.53
N THR A 96 -12.40 13.08 -31.65
CA THR A 96 -12.49 12.05 -30.59
C THR A 96 -13.65 12.37 -29.64
N VAL A 97 -14.53 11.40 -29.42
CA VAL A 97 -15.68 11.51 -28.50
C VAL A 97 -15.48 10.57 -27.33
N ILE A 98 -15.53 11.12 -26.12
CA ILE A 98 -15.44 10.39 -24.85
C ILE A 98 -16.80 10.48 -24.15
N GLY A 99 -17.38 9.34 -23.83
CA GLY A 99 -18.69 9.29 -23.19
C GLY A 99 -19.88 9.15 -24.15
N PRO A 100 -21.14 9.34 -23.67
CA PRO A 100 -21.46 9.83 -22.32
C PRO A 100 -21.08 8.86 -21.20
N LEU A 101 -20.60 9.40 -20.08
CA LEU A 101 -20.23 8.65 -18.89
C LEU A 101 -20.97 9.21 -17.67
N ASP A 102 -21.44 8.34 -16.77
CA ASP A 102 -22.04 8.74 -15.52
C ASP A 102 -20.98 9.38 -14.59
N VAL A 103 -21.28 10.54 -14.05
CA VAL A 103 -20.38 11.34 -13.22
C VAL A 103 -21.14 12.04 -12.09
N GLY A 104 -20.41 12.53 -11.09
CA GLY A 104 -20.92 13.49 -10.14
C GLY A 104 -20.58 14.91 -10.54
N ILE A 105 -21.52 15.82 -10.47
CA ILE A 105 -21.37 17.23 -10.83
C ILE A 105 -21.75 18.10 -9.65
N HIS A 106 -20.88 19.04 -9.24
CA HIS A 106 -21.25 20.08 -8.30
C HIS A 106 -20.65 21.42 -8.70
N LEU A 107 -21.17 22.53 -8.15
CA LEU A 107 -20.66 23.86 -8.42
C LEU A 107 -19.38 24.10 -7.62
N LYS A 108 -18.45 24.84 -8.22
CA LYS A 108 -17.17 25.24 -7.61
C LYS A 108 -17.20 26.76 -7.37
N GLY A 109 -16.37 27.19 -6.46
CA GLY A 109 -16.05 28.56 -6.18
C GLY A 109 -16.37 28.95 -4.75
N MET A 110 -15.64 29.95 -4.28
CA MET A 110 -15.83 30.60 -2.98
C MET A 110 -15.95 32.11 -3.20
N TRP A 111 -15.40 32.89 -2.33
CA TRP A 111 -15.46 34.35 -2.38
C TRP A 111 -15.00 34.91 -3.74
N GLY A 112 -15.86 35.71 -4.36
CA GLY A 112 -15.60 36.36 -5.63
C GLY A 112 -15.80 35.47 -6.88
N SER A 113 -15.47 34.19 -6.84
CA SER A 113 -15.58 33.27 -7.99
C SER A 113 -16.87 32.44 -8.01
N HIS A 114 -17.56 32.29 -6.88
CA HIS A 114 -18.80 31.51 -6.81
C HIS A 114 -19.93 32.14 -7.60
N ARG A 115 -20.62 31.33 -8.39
CA ARG A 115 -21.83 31.72 -9.13
C ARG A 115 -22.87 30.62 -9.02
N GLU A 116 -24.14 31.01 -8.96
CA GLU A 116 -25.27 30.10 -9.01
C GLU A 116 -25.41 29.46 -10.39
N LEU A 117 -26.14 28.35 -10.48
CA LEU A 117 -26.35 27.61 -11.73
C LEU A 117 -27.02 28.45 -12.83
N SER A 118 -27.81 29.44 -12.45
CA SER A 118 -28.43 30.42 -13.37
C SER A 118 -27.44 31.42 -13.98
N GLN A 119 -26.28 31.58 -13.37
CA GLN A 119 -25.19 32.48 -13.75
C GLN A 119 -24.09 31.69 -14.48
N LYS A 120 -22.88 32.21 -14.55
CA LYS A 120 -21.70 31.53 -15.06
C LYS A 120 -21.02 30.71 -13.95
N ALA A 121 -21.62 29.60 -13.51
CA ALA A 121 -21.05 28.75 -12.49
C ALA A 121 -19.81 27.99 -12.99
N ALA A 122 -18.86 27.76 -12.09
CA ALA A 122 -17.78 26.81 -12.31
C ALA A 122 -18.19 25.41 -11.81
N PHE A 123 -17.61 24.36 -12.41
CA PHE A 123 -17.96 22.96 -12.06
C PHE A 123 -16.76 22.17 -11.60
N LYS A 124 -16.96 21.32 -10.58
CA LYS A 124 -16.13 20.14 -10.33
C LYS A 124 -16.90 18.90 -10.81
N VAL A 125 -16.26 18.10 -11.66
CA VAL A 125 -16.84 16.86 -12.17
C VAL A 125 -16.05 15.68 -11.62
N LYS A 126 -16.72 14.80 -10.90
CA LYS A 126 -16.15 13.58 -10.32
C LYS A 126 -16.42 12.40 -11.23
N ILE A 127 -15.39 11.94 -11.95
CA ILE A 127 -15.50 10.89 -12.97
C ILE A 127 -15.73 9.52 -12.31
N ASN A 128 -15.06 9.23 -11.20
CA ASN A 128 -15.22 7.99 -10.44
C ASN A 128 -16.33 8.09 -9.38
N TYR A 129 -17.52 8.53 -9.78
CA TYR A 129 -18.66 8.81 -8.91
C TYR A 129 -19.54 7.58 -8.65
N GLY A 130 -20.18 7.52 -7.47
CA GLY A 130 -21.10 6.46 -7.08
C GLY A 130 -20.47 5.07 -7.12
N ALA A 131 -21.10 4.14 -7.81
CA ALA A 131 -20.62 2.76 -7.98
C ALA A 131 -19.42 2.65 -8.97
N ASN A 132 -19.18 3.66 -9.78
CA ASN A 132 -18.16 3.66 -10.84
C ASN A 132 -16.75 4.04 -10.35
N THR A 133 -16.29 3.47 -9.24
CA THR A 133 -15.05 3.86 -8.55
C THR A 133 -13.79 3.74 -9.42
N ASN A 134 -13.79 2.88 -10.43
CA ASN A 134 -12.67 2.66 -11.34
C ASN A 134 -12.78 3.44 -12.66
N GLN A 135 -13.88 4.19 -12.87
CA GLN A 135 -14.06 4.95 -14.10
C GLN A 135 -13.03 6.07 -14.23
N ARG A 136 -12.47 6.26 -15.42
CA ARG A 136 -11.47 7.28 -15.76
C ARG A 136 -11.73 7.84 -17.16
N ILE A 137 -11.39 9.11 -17.36
CA ILE A 137 -11.24 9.71 -18.69
C ILE A 137 -9.75 9.89 -18.95
N MET A 138 -9.15 9.09 -19.81
CA MET A 138 -7.69 9.09 -20.07
C MET A 138 -6.83 9.10 -18.80
N GLY A 139 -7.30 8.44 -17.72
CA GLY A 139 -6.64 8.40 -16.41
C GLY A 139 -7.13 9.45 -15.41
N LEU A 140 -7.87 10.48 -15.81
CA LEU A 140 -8.45 11.48 -14.92
C LEU A 140 -9.53 10.88 -14.02
N ARG A 141 -9.56 11.31 -12.76
CA ARG A 141 -10.59 10.99 -11.75
C ARG A 141 -11.53 12.15 -11.50
N LYS A 142 -11.04 13.38 -11.69
CA LYS A 142 -11.73 14.63 -11.42
C LYS A 142 -11.43 15.61 -12.55
N LEU A 143 -12.32 16.57 -12.76
CA LEU A 143 -12.18 17.64 -13.71
C LEU A 143 -12.65 18.94 -13.05
N THR A 144 -11.90 20.02 -13.23
CA THR A 144 -12.27 21.37 -12.78
C THR A 144 -12.48 22.27 -13.98
N LEU A 145 -13.71 22.75 -14.15
CA LEU A 145 -14.08 23.73 -15.16
C LEU A 145 -14.25 25.09 -14.47
N ASN A 146 -13.22 25.94 -14.57
CA ASN A 146 -13.20 27.26 -13.97
C ASN A 146 -13.97 28.24 -14.84
N ASN A 147 -14.83 29.04 -14.22
CA ASN A 147 -15.64 30.05 -14.91
C ASN A 147 -14.88 31.33 -15.30
N MET A 148 -13.67 31.51 -14.80
CA MET A 148 -12.75 32.63 -15.06
C MET A 148 -13.33 34.03 -14.75
N VAL A 149 -14.36 34.12 -13.90
CA VAL A 149 -15.04 35.40 -13.61
C VAL A 149 -14.16 36.41 -12.85
N GLN A 150 -13.09 35.94 -12.22
CA GLN A 150 -12.11 36.80 -11.53
C GLN A 150 -10.92 37.19 -12.40
N ASP A 151 -10.80 36.61 -13.60
CA ASP A 151 -9.82 36.96 -14.63
C ASP A 151 -10.53 37.41 -15.90
N PRO A 152 -10.79 38.69 -16.09
CA PRO A 152 -11.45 39.17 -17.30
C PRO A 152 -10.70 38.85 -18.60
N SER A 153 -9.37 38.65 -18.55
CA SER A 153 -8.57 38.24 -19.69
C SER A 153 -8.75 36.77 -20.06
N MET A 154 -9.10 35.91 -19.08
CA MET A 154 -9.20 34.45 -19.18
C MET A 154 -7.87 33.74 -19.50
N LEU A 155 -6.72 34.37 -19.19
CA LEU A 155 -5.37 33.93 -19.58
C LEU A 155 -4.43 33.71 -18.40
N HIS A 156 -4.79 34.18 -17.20
CA HIS A 156 -3.87 34.26 -16.07
C HIS A 156 -3.40 32.87 -15.62
N GLU A 157 -4.33 31.93 -15.38
CA GLU A 157 -3.97 30.57 -14.92
C GLU A 157 -3.10 29.83 -15.96
N ALA A 158 -3.44 29.93 -17.25
CA ALA A 158 -2.65 29.29 -18.31
C ALA A 158 -1.21 29.80 -18.36
N THR A 159 -1.03 31.12 -18.19
CA THR A 159 0.26 31.80 -18.25
C THR A 159 1.07 31.59 -16.96
N ALA A 160 0.41 31.71 -15.80
CA ALA A 160 1.04 31.52 -14.49
C ALA A 160 1.54 30.07 -14.29
N TYR A 161 0.67 29.08 -14.50
CA TYR A 161 1.05 27.68 -14.31
C TYR A 161 2.13 27.21 -15.28
N ARG A 162 2.21 27.81 -16.45
CA ARG A 162 3.34 27.56 -17.34
C ARG A 162 4.67 27.99 -16.73
N LEU A 163 4.72 29.17 -16.11
CA LEU A 163 5.94 29.66 -15.47
C LEU A 163 6.33 28.75 -14.29
N PHE A 164 5.36 28.36 -13.42
CA PHE A 164 5.61 27.42 -12.33
C PHE A 164 6.27 26.14 -12.85
N ARG A 165 5.69 25.49 -13.85
CA ARG A 165 6.25 24.26 -14.44
C ARG A 165 7.63 24.46 -15.03
N ALA A 166 7.86 25.59 -15.71
CA ALA A 166 9.14 25.88 -16.36
C ALA A 166 10.29 26.06 -15.36
N VAL A 167 10.03 26.56 -14.17
CA VAL A 167 11.05 26.72 -13.11
C VAL A 167 11.13 25.51 -12.19
N GLY A 168 10.33 24.45 -12.43
CA GLY A 168 10.42 23.17 -11.75
C GLY A 168 9.43 22.99 -10.57
N VAL A 169 8.41 23.84 -10.46
CA VAL A 169 7.29 23.66 -9.51
C VAL A 169 6.15 22.97 -10.24
N PRO A 170 5.67 21.80 -9.80
CA PRO A 170 4.50 21.16 -10.34
C PRO A 170 3.28 22.07 -10.26
N ALA A 171 2.59 22.26 -11.37
CA ALA A 171 1.43 23.11 -11.45
C ALA A 171 0.41 22.57 -12.46
N PRO A 172 -0.89 22.90 -12.34
CA PRO A 172 -1.94 22.43 -13.23
C PRO A 172 -1.65 22.74 -14.69
N ARG A 173 -2.03 21.83 -15.58
CA ARG A 173 -2.18 22.14 -17.00
C ARG A 173 -3.52 22.84 -17.21
N VAL A 174 -3.62 23.65 -18.24
CA VAL A 174 -4.83 24.41 -18.56
C VAL A 174 -5.21 24.15 -20.02
N GLY A 175 -6.44 23.75 -20.24
CA GLY A 175 -7.11 23.72 -21.54
C GLY A 175 -8.32 24.65 -21.52
N TYR A 176 -9.03 24.73 -22.63
CA TYR A 176 -10.27 25.47 -22.74
C TYR A 176 -11.36 24.59 -23.34
N ASP A 177 -12.55 24.67 -22.77
CA ASP A 177 -13.72 23.94 -23.22
C ASP A 177 -14.95 24.85 -23.31
N GLU A 178 -15.71 24.70 -24.38
CA GLU A 178 -17.06 25.23 -24.45
C GLU A 178 -17.99 24.25 -23.76
N VAL A 179 -18.60 24.70 -22.68
CA VAL A 179 -19.48 23.88 -21.84
C VAL A 179 -20.92 24.03 -22.28
N TYR A 180 -21.62 22.91 -22.41
CA TYR A 180 -23.07 22.83 -22.57
C TYR A 180 -23.69 22.17 -21.34
N LEU A 181 -24.77 22.72 -20.82
CA LEU A 181 -25.56 22.12 -19.75
C LEU A 181 -26.96 21.78 -20.27
N ASN A 182 -27.32 20.47 -20.26
CA ASN A 182 -28.57 19.97 -20.79
C ASN A 182 -28.86 20.45 -22.23
N GLY A 183 -27.82 20.51 -23.06
CA GLY A 183 -27.86 20.93 -24.46
C GLY A 183 -27.90 22.44 -24.68
N ALA A 184 -28.02 23.27 -23.64
CA ALA A 184 -27.92 24.70 -23.75
C ALA A 184 -26.45 25.16 -23.59
N ASP A 185 -26.02 26.10 -24.44
CA ASP A 185 -24.71 26.71 -24.36
C ASP A 185 -24.54 27.40 -22.98
N TYR A 186 -23.47 27.00 -22.27
CA TYR A 186 -23.16 27.50 -20.93
C TYR A 186 -21.90 28.37 -20.92
N GLY A 187 -21.22 28.45 -22.04
CA GLY A 187 -20.10 29.32 -22.31
C GLY A 187 -18.71 28.72 -22.08
N LEU A 188 -17.70 29.53 -22.35
CA LEU A 188 -16.29 29.16 -22.29
C LEU A 188 -15.82 28.97 -20.83
N HIS A 189 -15.14 27.84 -20.57
CA HIS A 189 -14.53 27.55 -19.26
C HIS A 189 -13.07 27.16 -19.46
N ALA A 190 -12.22 27.50 -18.47
CA ALA A 190 -10.89 26.91 -18.38
C ALA A 190 -10.97 25.55 -17.73
N ASN A 191 -10.39 24.56 -18.37
CA ASN A 191 -10.21 23.20 -17.85
C ASN A 191 -8.89 23.17 -17.09
N ILE A 192 -8.96 23.21 -15.77
CA ILE A 192 -7.80 23.22 -14.90
C ILE A 192 -7.54 21.80 -14.40
N GLU A 193 -6.34 21.29 -14.62
CA GLU A 193 -5.94 19.98 -14.11
C GLU A 193 -6.08 19.94 -12.59
N THR A 194 -6.93 19.05 -12.10
CA THR A 194 -7.17 18.89 -10.66
C THR A 194 -6.05 18.08 -10.03
N TYR A 195 -5.51 18.54 -8.91
CA TYR A 195 -4.57 17.74 -8.11
C TYR A 195 -5.28 16.53 -7.53
N ASP A 196 -4.74 15.36 -7.81
CA ASP A 196 -5.12 14.08 -7.23
C ASP A 196 -3.95 13.09 -7.32
N LYS A 197 -4.13 11.85 -6.82
CA LYS A 197 -3.09 10.83 -6.91
C LYS A 197 -2.58 10.56 -8.32
N SER A 198 -3.40 10.79 -9.34
CA SER A 198 -3.01 10.56 -10.74
C SER A 198 -2.05 11.64 -11.24
N SER A 199 -2.38 12.92 -10.99
CA SER A 199 -1.52 14.04 -11.35
C SER A 199 -0.24 14.08 -10.51
N LEU A 200 -0.34 13.88 -9.18
CA LEU A 200 0.80 13.91 -8.26
C LEU A 200 1.80 12.79 -8.52
N LYS A 201 1.34 11.62 -8.97
CA LYS A 201 2.23 10.49 -9.31
C LYS A 201 3.25 10.85 -10.41
N ARG A 202 2.89 11.75 -11.33
CA ARG A 202 3.79 12.23 -12.38
C ARG A 202 5.03 12.93 -11.82
N TRP A 203 4.88 13.65 -10.71
CA TRP A 203 5.93 14.51 -10.17
C TRP A 203 6.64 13.91 -8.96
N TYR A 204 5.90 13.25 -8.06
CA TYR A 204 6.41 12.88 -6.75
C TYR A 204 6.58 11.37 -6.53
N GLY A 205 6.07 10.54 -7.43
CA GLY A 205 6.15 9.08 -7.33
C GLY A 205 5.29 8.48 -6.20
N SER A 206 5.13 9.19 -5.08
CA SER A 206 4.28 8.75 -3.95
C SER A 206 3.54 9.94 -3.34
N THR A 207 2.34 9.68 -2.84
CA THR A 207 1.50 10.65 -2.10
C THR A 207 1.06 10.00 -0.80
N GLN A 208 1.38 10.63 0.34
CA GLN A 208 0.78 10.31 1.62
C GLN A 208 -0.48 11.14 1.80
N HIS A 209 -0.34 12.47 1.76
CA HIS A 209 -1.48 13.39 1.82
C HIS A 209 -1.39 14.48 0.77
N LEU A 210 -2.57 15.05 0.46
CA LEU A 210 -2.75 16.31 -0.21
C LEU A 210 -3.75 17.12 0.61
N PHE A 211 -3.35 18.32 1.03
CA PHE A 211 -4.18 19.24 1.80
C PHE A 211 -4.44 20.51 0.99
N GLU A 212 -5.70 20.94 0.93
CA GLU A 212 -6.11 22.23 0.37
C GLU A 212 -6.14 23.28 1.49
N GLY A 213 -5.40 24.35 1.32
CA GLY A 213 -5.42 25.50 2.25
C GLY A 213 -6.48 26.51 1.85
N GLY A 214 -7.41 26.78 2.75
CA GLY A 214 -8.42 27.82 2.58
C GLY A 214 -7.97 29.19 3.11
N TYR A 215 -8.82 30.20 2.89
CA TYR A 215 -8.54 31.57 3.26
C TYR A 215 -8.17 31.75 4.74
N GLY A 216 -6.99 32.30 4.99
CA GLY A 216 -6.43 32.52 6.32
C GLY A 216 -5.96 31.27 7.05
N GLN A 217 -5.99 30.10 6.40
CA GLN A 217 -5.48 28.86 7.00
C GLN A 217 -3.97 28.77 6.83
N GLU A 218 -3.26 28.95 7.93
CA GLU A 218 -1.81 28.96 8.00
C GLU A 218 -1.27 27.59 8.42
N LEU A 219 -0.06 27.26 7.98
CA LEU A 219 0.67 26.03 8.37
C LEU A 219 1.25 26.13 9.78
N ASN A 220 0.38 26.31 10.78
CA ASN A 220 0.71 26.44 12.19
C ASN A 220 -0.25 25.63 13.08
N LEU A 221 0.10 25.46 14.37
CA LEU A 221 -0.71 24.69 15.32
C LEU A 221 -2.13 25.25 15.54
N GLY A 222 -2.38 26.52 15.21
CA GLY A 222 -3.70 27.11 15.35
C GLY A 222 -4.65 26.82 14.19
N ALA A 223 -4.14 26.42 13.02
CA ALA A 223 -4.93 26.32 11.79
C ALA A 223 -4.72 25.02 10.99
N TYR A 224 -3.64 24.26 11.21
CA TYR A 224 -3.31 23.08 10.38
C TYR A 224 -4.43 22.05 10.27
N ASN A 225 -5.20 21.83 11.31
CA ASN A 225 -6.30 20.87 11.36
C ASN A 225 -7.59 21.35 10.66
N GLN A 226 -7.57 22.56 10.11
CA GLN A 226 -8.66 23.12 9.33
C GLN A 226 -8.45 22.92 7.82
N LEU A 227 -7.23 22.56 7.38
CA LEU A 227 -6.95 22.27 5.98
C LEU A 227 -7.76 21.06 5.53
N GLN A 228 -8.35 21.16 4.34
CA GLN A 228 -9.11 20.04 3.77
C GLN A 228 -8.18 18.93 3.28
N VAL A 229 -8.45 17.69 3.67
CA VAL A 229 -7.74 16.52 3.17
C VAL A 229 -8.37 16.06 1.85
N ASP A 230 -7.70 16.32 0.73
CA ASP A 230 -8.16 15.91 -0.61
C ASP A 230 -7.71 14.51 -1.00
N GLU A 231 -6.52 14.09 -0.54
CA GLU A 231 -6.00 12.73 -0.68
C GLU A 231 -5.29 12.32 0.60
N GLY A 232 -5.38 11.05 0.96
CA GLY A 232 -4.77 10.47 2.17
C GLY A 232 -5.81 10.07 3.22
N ASP A 233 -5.33 9.81 4.43
CA ASP A 233 -6.18 9.41 5.56
C ASP A 233 -6.49 10.61 6.46
N PRO A 234 -7.73 11.15 6.43
CA PRO A 234 -8.09 12.31 7.26
C PRO A 234 -8.06 12.03 8.77
N ALA A 235 -8.03 10.76 9.18
CA ALA A 235 -7.92 10.40 10.60
C ALA A 235 -6.46 10.43 11.11
N ASN A 236 -5.48 10.48 10.23
CA ASN A 236 -4.07 10.51 10.58
C ASN A 236 -3.31 11.58 9.78
N ILE A 237 -3.31 12.80 10.25
CA ILE A 237 -2.59 13.95 9.69
C ILE A 237 -1.34 14.32 10.51
N SER A 238 -0.68 13.32 11.10
CA SER A 238 0.48 13.53 11.98
C SER A 238 1.69 14.14 11.27
N ASP A 239 1.84 13.92 9.96
CA ASP A 239 2.85 14.58 9.13
C ASP A 239 2.61 16.10 9.06
N LEU A 240 1.39 16.55 8.78
CA LEU A 240 1.03 17.97 8.77
C LEU A 240 1.16 18.59 10.16
N GLN A 241 0.79 17.86 11.21
CA GLN A 241 0.98 18.32 12.59
C GLN A 241 2.47 18.56 12.91
N ALA A 242 3.36 17.66 12.47
CA ALA A 242 4.80 17.82 12.69
C ALA A 242 5.36 19.07 11.97
N LEU A 243 4.91 19.33 10.74
CA LEU A 243 5.26 20.54 10.00
C LEU A 243 4.76 21.79 10.74
N ALA A 244 3.49 21.80 11.16
CA ALA A 244 2.86 22.91 11.86
C ALA A 244 3.51 23.19 13.23
N ASP A 245 3.88 22.13 13.97
CA ASP A 245 4.59 22.24 15.24
C ASP A 245 5.96 22.91 15.06
N ALA A 246 6.77 22.43 14.13
CA ALA A 246 8.06 23.01 13.83
C ALA A 246 7.91 24.47 13.32
N ASN A 247 6.90 24.72 12.47
CA ASN A 247 6.65 26.08 11.96
C ASN A 247 6.15 27.03 13.05
N THR A 248 5.42 26.53 14.06
CA THR A 248 4.96 27.37 15.18
C THR A 248 6.08 27.65 16.18
N ASN A 249 6.73 26.60 16.66
CA ASN A 249 7.53 26.66 17.88
C ASN A 249 9.02 26.93 17.66
N LEU A 250 9.55 26.73 16.44
CA LEU A 250 10.97 26.94 16.13
C LEU A 250 11.19 28.25 15.37
N SER A 251 12.43 28.76 15.42
CA SER A 251 12.88 29.93 14.68
C SER A 251 14.36 29.84 14.30
N GLY A 252 14.80 30.66 13.33
CA GLY A 252 16.20 30.74 12.88
C GLY A 252 16.77 29.39 12.45
N ALA A 253 17.97 29.06 12.93
CA ALA A 253 18.67 27.83 12.55
C ALA A 253 17.92 26.54 12.95
N ALA A 254 17.25 26.55 14.11
CA ALA A 254 16.47 25.39 14.56
C ALA A 254 15.27 25.12 13.63
N TRP A 255 14.53 26.19 13.28
CA TRP A 255 13.43 26.12 12.32
C TRP A 255 13.92 25.60 10.94
N TYR A 256 14.98 26.19 10.41
CA TYR A 256 15.53 25.82 9.12
C TYR A 256 15.98 24.35 9.09
N THR A 257 16.61 23.87 10.18
CA THR A 257 17.03 22.48 10.30
C THR A 257 15.85 21.52 10.31
N ALA A 258 14.80 21.83 11.07
CA ALA A 258 13.59 21.03 11.10
C ALA A 258 12.84 21.06 9.74
N MET A 259 12.68 22.24 9.15
CA MET A 259 12.00 22.38 7.86
C MET A 259 12.72 21.60 6.74
N ARG A 260 14.04 21.54 6.72
CA ARG A 260 14.75 20.72 5.73
C ARG A 260 14.50 19.22 5.87
N GLN A 261 14.11 18.75 7.04
CA GLN A 261 13.71 17.37 7.23
C GLN A 261 12.25 17.13 6.77
N LEU A 262 11.38 18.09 7.06
CA LEU A 262 9.93 18.01 6.86
C LEU A 262 9.46 18.50 5.50
N ALA A 263 10.27 19.28 4.76
CA ALA A 263 9.85 19.93 3.53
C ALA A 263 10.96 19.99 2.48
N ASP A 264 10.59 20.17 1.22
CA ASP A 264 11.47 20.55 0.13
C ASP A 264 11.51 22.07 0.02
N LEU A 265 12.41 22.69 0.81
CA LEU A 265 12.51 24.15 0.85
C LEU A 265 12.90 24.78 -0.49
N LYS A 266 13.60 24.03 -1.37
CA LYS A 266 13.93 24.52 -2.70
C LYS A 266 12.68 24.67 -3.57
N GLU A 267 11.79 23.69 -3.57
CA GLU A 267 10.56 23.75 -4.31
C GLU A 267 9.62 24.81 -3.72
N ILE A 268 9.45 24.80 -2.40
CA ILE A 268 8.57 25.76 -1.70
C ILE A 268 9.02 27.20 -1.91
N THR A 269 10.31 27.51 -1.77
CA THR A 269 10.81 28.88 -2.02
C THR A 269 10.72 29.26 -3.50
N THR A 270 10.76 28.29 -4.41
CA THR A 270 10.56 28.54 -5.84
C THR A 270 9.08 28.85 -6.12
N GLU A 271 8.17 28.13 -5.47
CA GLU A 271 6.75 28.38 -5.56
C GLU A 271 6.44 29.83 -5.11
N TRP A 272 6.86 30.26 -3.91
CA TRP A 272 6.69 31.62 -3.43
C TRP A 272 7.32 32.68 -4.34
N ALA A 273 8.50 32.40 -4.88
CA ALA A 273 9.17 33.31 -5.79
C ALA A 273 8.37 33.54 -7.10
N VAL A 274 7.69 32.49 -7.59
CA VAL A 274 6.79 32.62 -8.73
C VAL A 274 5.53 33.38 -8.36
N GLU A 275 4.86 33.05 -7.23
CA GLU A 275 3.70 33.81 -6.76
C GLU A 275 4.02 35.31 -6.71
N HIS A 276 5.16 35.67 -6.17
CA HIS A 276 5.62 37.07 -6.10
C HIS A 276 5.89 37.64 -7.48
N TYR A 277 6.55 36.88 -8.39
CA TYR A 277 6.86 37.34 -9.73
C TYR A 277 5.60 37.62 -10.54
N ILE A 278 4.59 36.78 -10.46
CA ILE A 278 3.32 36.92 -11.15
C ILE A 278 2.35 37.89 -10.46
N SER A 279 2.75 38.49 -9.34
CA SER A 279 1.91 39.35 -8.51
C SER A 279 0.64 38.65 -7.98
N HIS A 280 0.76 37.41 -7.53
CA HIS A 280 -0.33 36.62 -6.95
C HIS A 280 -0.67 37.16 -5.55
N TRP A 281 -1.51 38.17 -5.49
CA TRP A 281 -1.86 38.81 -4.22
C TRP A 281 -2.72 37.93 -3.30
N ASP A 282 -3.36 36.91 -3.82
CA ASP A 282 -4.26 35.99 -3.14
C ASP A 282 -3.62 34.59 -2.94
N GLY A 283 -2.28 34.50 -2.96
CA GLY A 283 -1.49 33.28 -2.77
C GLY A 283 -1.11 33.02 -1.31
N TYR A 284 -0.31 31.95 -1.09
CA TYR A 284 0.13 31.55 0.23
C TYR A 284 1.02 32.59 0.91
N GLU A 285 1.97 33.16 0.18
CA GLU A 285 3.04 34.00 0.77
C GLU A 285 2.54 35.29 1.43
N ARG A 286 1.27 35.62 1.27
CA ARG A 286 0.66 36.85 1.73
C ARG A 286 0.21 36.80 3.20
N VAL A 287 -0.25 37.92 3.72
CA VAL A 287 -0.70 38.05 5.14
C VAL A 287 -1.87 37.11 5.47
N TRP A 288 -2.66 36.78 4.49
CA TRP A 288 -3.76 35.83 4.57
C TRP A 288 -3.53 34.70 3.59
N PRO A 289 -2.83 33.61 4.00
CA PRO A 289 -2.60 32.45 3.15
C PRO A 289 -3.88 31.96 2.49
N ASN A 290 -3.85 31.75 1.18
CA ASN A 290 -4.97 31.27 0.40
C ASN A 290 -4.46 30.57 -0.88
N ASN A 291 -5.34 29.90 -1.62
CA ASN A 291 -5.05 29.36 -2.95
C ASN A 291 -3.75 28.53 -3.04
N TYR A 292 -3.55 27.60 -2.12
CA TYR A 292 -2.40 26.71 -2.12
C TYR A 292 -2.78 25.29 -1.74
N TYR A 293 -1.98 24.35 -2.19
CA TYR A 293 -1.99 22.98 -1.68
C TYR A 293 -0.64 22.66 -1.04
N VAL A 294 -0.66 21.77 -0.05
CA VAL A 294 0.56 21.12 0.44
C VAL A 294 0.43 19.61 0.25
N HIS A 295 1.44 19.05 -0.38
CA HIS A 295 1.53 17.63 -0.67
C HIS A 295 2.63 17.01 0.19
N SER A 296 2.36 15.91 0.87
CA SER A 296 3.38 15.09 1.52
C SER A 296 3.59 13.77 0.79
N ASN A 297 4.84 13.38 0.63
CA ASN A 297 5.21 12.06 0.13
C ASN A 297 5.16 11.01 1.25
N LYS A 298 5.37 9.73 0.93
CA LYS A 298 5.36 8.61 1.89
C LYS A 298 6.35 8.74 3.07
N HIS A 299 7.24 9.70 3.04
CA HIS A 299 8.21 9.98 4.11
C HIS A 299 7.85 11.25 4.90
N GLY A 300 6.64 11.80 4.69
CA GLY A 300 6.19 13.02 5.35
C GLY A 300 6.94 14.28 4.91
N VAL A 301 7.57 14.28 3.72
CA VAL A 301 8.24 15.48 3.18
C VAL A 301 7.23 16.27 2.37
N PHE A 302 7.04 17.52 2.77
CA PHE A 302 6.09 18.45 2.16
C PHE A 302 6.68 19.23 0.99
N THR A 303 5.83 19.47 0.01
CA THR A 303 6.00 20.45 -1.08
C THR A 303 4.77 21.35 -1.13
N MET A 304 4.89 22.52 -1.73
CA MET A 304 3.78 23.45 -1.93
C MET A 304 3.43 23.55 -3.41
N LEU A 305 2.13 23.62 -3.70
CA LEU A 305 1.60 23.60 -5.06
C LEU A 305 0.67 24.81 -5.25
N PRO A 306 0.82 25.57 -6.35
CA PRO A 306 -0.02 26.74 -6.62
C PRO A 306 -1.44 26.34 -7.01
N TRP A 307 -2.39 27.17 -6.59
CA TRP A 307 -3.79 27.03 -7.00
C TRP A 307 -4.43 28.39 -7.19
N GLY A 308 -5.57 28.47 -7.92
CA GLY A 308 -6.35 29.68 -8.05
C GLY A 308 -5.55 30.91 -8.53
N SER A 309 -4.63 30.73 -9.49
CA SER A 309 -3.76 31.82 -9.99
C SER A 309 -4.48 32.74 -10.99
N ASP A 310 -5.79 32.89 -10.86
CA ASP A 310 -6.60 33.82 -11.67
C ASP A 310 -6.41 35.29 -11.24
N GLN A 311 -6.07 35.53 -9.99
CA GLN A 311 -5.80 36.88 -9.45
C GLN A 311 -4.30 37.27 -9.55
N THR A 312 -3.74 37.14 -10.77
CA THR A 312 -2.31 37.35 -11.07
C THR A 312 -2.13 38.33 -12.23
N TRP A 313 -0.91 38.62 -12.62
CA TRP A 313 -0.54 39.43 -13.78
C TRP A 313 -1.26 40.77 -13.83
N ASN A 314 -1.52 41.37 -12.68
CA ASN A 314 -2.41 42.52 -12.53
C ASN A 314 -1.67 43.67 -11.85
N ASN A 315 -1.54 44.78 -12.56
CA ASN A 315 -0.96 46.02 -12.05
C ASN A 315 -2.04 46.96 -11.50
N ALA A 316 -3.22 46.44 -11.10
CA ALA A 316 -4.28 47.32 -10.55
C ALA A 316 -3.77 48.12 -9.37
N PRO A 317 -4.22 49.37 -9.23
CA PRO A 317 -3.78 50.27 -8.14
C PRO A 317 -4.00 49.69 -6.74
N TYR A 318 -5.02 48.87 -6.57
CA TYR A 318 -5.29 48.15 -5.32
C TYR A 318 -4.18 47.18 -4.90
N TYR A 319 -3.41 46.69 -5.87
CA TYR A 319 -2.40 45.69 -5.67
C TYR A 319 -0.99 46.22 -5.99
N SER A 320 -0.84 47.51 -6.19
CA SER A 320 0.46 48.16 -6.45
C SER A 320 1.48 47.87 -5.35
N GLN A 321 1.04 47.74 -4.10
CA GLN A 321 1.88 47.29 -2.99
C GLN A 321 2.42 45.88 -3.18
N TRP A 322 1.73 45.02 -3.95
CA TRP A 322 2.16 43.67 -4.24
C TRP A 322 3.14 43.58 -5.42
N ASN A 323 3.27 44.67 -6.17
CA ASN A 323 4.35 44.88 -7.15
C ASN A 323 5.63 45.47 -6.50
N ALA A 324 5.62 45.70 -5.21
CA ALA A 324 6.74 46.16 -4.40
C ALA A 324 7.85 45.10 -4.38
N PRO A 325 9.02 45.42 -3.84
CA PRO A 325 10.21 44.58 -3.92
C PRO A 325 9.89 43.13 -3.56
N PHE A 326 10.49 42.20 -4.29
CA PHE A 326 10.33 40.74 -4.19
C PHE A 326 10.71 40.16 -2.79
N ALA A 327 10.64 40.95 -1.73
CA ALA A 327 10.94 40.60 -0.35
C ALA A 327 9.77 40.83 0.61
N ASP A 328 8.59 41.17 0.08
CA ASP A 328 7.40 41.30 0.91
C ASP A 328 6.83 39.90 1.23
N ASN A 329 6.66 39.62 2.52
CA ASN A 329 6.23 38.33 3.02
C ASN A 329 5.37 38.51 4.26
N GLY A 330 4.26 37.79 4.35
CA GLY A 330 3.28 37.94 5.44
C GLY A 330 2.94 36.63 6.14
N ALA A 331 2.94 35.50 5.41
CA ALA A 331 2.68 34.18 5.99
C ALA A 331 3.82 33.77 6.96
N LEU A 332 3.49 32.96 7.95
CA LEU A 332 4.41 32.59 9.02
C LEU A 332 5.66 31.87 8.48
N MET A 333 5.47 30.93 7.56
CA MET A 333 6.56 30.13 7.03
C MET A 333 7.49 30.98 6.14
N THR A 334 6.93 31.86 5.30
CA THR A 334 7.72 32.79 4.48
C THR A 334 8.47 33.79 5.35
N SER A 335 7.81 34.39 6.35
CA SER A 335 8.43 35.33 7.28
C SER A 335 9.63 34.73 8.02
N LYS A 336 9.50 33.48 8.51
CA LYS A 336 10.60 32.77 9.17
C LYS A 336 11.74 32.43 8.21
N CYS A 337 11.41 32.08 6.97
CA CYS A 337 12.40 31.84 5.91
C CYS A 337 13.19 33.09 5.61
N MET A 338 12.52 34.22 5.39
CA MET A 338 13.18 35.50 5.07
C MET A 338 13.99 36.06 6.23
N ALA A 339 13.62 35.75 7.46
CA ALA A 339 14.38 36.12 8.65
C ALA A 339 15.67 35.29 8.87
N TYR A 340 15.86 34.19 8.12
CA TYR A 340 17.04 33.33 8.24
C TYR A 340 17.83 33.27 6.93
N ALA A 341 19.05 33.82 6.97
CA ALA A 341 19.86 34.08 5.77
C ALA A 341 19.99 32.92 4.77
N PRO A 342 20.25 31.64 5.15
CA PRO A 342 20.28 30.55 4.20
C PRO A 342 18.96 30.31 3.46
N CYS A 343 17.82 30.49 4.12
CA CYS A 343 16.52 30.35 3.49
C CYS A 343 16.20 31.54 2.57
N ALA A 344 16.47 32.77 3.03
CA ALA A 344 16.33 33.96 2.19
C ALA A 344 17.22 33.90 0.93
N GLN A 345 18.44 33.34 1.05
CA GLN A 345 19.30 33.12 -0.10
C GLN A 345 18.72 32.09 -1.07
N LEU A 346 18.05 31.05 -0.56
CA LEU A 346 17.37 30.05 -1.40
C LEU A 346 16.24 30.68 -2.21
N TYR A 347 15.45 31.57 -1.58
CA TYR A 347 14.42 32.34 -2.25
C TYR A 347 15.01 33.27 -3.33
N ASN A 348 16.12 33.98 -3.07
CA ASN A 348 16.81 34.79 -4.08
C ASN A 348 17.34 33.94 -5.25
N THR A 349 17.77 32.71 -4.98
CA THR A 349 18.17 31.76 -6.03
C THR A 349 16.97 31.35 -6.90
N ALA A 350 15.81 31.19 -6.29
CA ALA A 350 14.56 30.93 -7.02
C ALA A 350 14.20 32.10 -7.93
N LEU A 351 14.31 33.35 -7.46
CA LEU A 351 14.13 34.55 -8.28
C LEU A 351 15.12 34.62 -9.42
N ALA A 352 16.39 34.31 -9.18
CA ALA A 352 17.41 34.25 -10.23
C ALA A 352 17.12 33.17 -11.27
N ARG A 353 16.54 32.05 -10.86
CA ARG A 353 16.08 30.98 -11.78
C ARG A 353 14.93 31.47 -12.66
N ILE A 354 13.96 32.20 -12.09
CA ILE A 354 12.89 32.83 -12.86
C ILE A 354 13.48 33.78 -13.91
N ALA A 355 14.40 34.67 -13.50
CA ALA A 355 15.07 35.62 -14.41
C ALA A 355 15.83 34.92 -15.56
N ALA A 356 16.37 33.72 -15.31
CA ALA A 356 17.07 32.93 -16.32
C ALA A 356 16.14 32.18 -17.29
N VAL A 357 14.96 31.76 -16.83
CA VAL A 357 14.06 30.88 -17.57
C VAL A 357 12.96 31.65 -18.31
N GLU A 358 12.35 32.65 -17.65
CA GLU A 358 11.15 33.35 -18.15
C GLU A 358 11.33 33.95 -19.55
N PRO A 359 12.46 34.62 -19.91
CA PRO A 359 12.60 35.19 -21.24
C PRO A 359 12.48 34.14 -22.37
N GLY A 360 12.94 32.91 -22.12
CA GLY A 360 12.83 31.79 -23.05
C GLY A 360 11.40 31.31 -23.27
N LEU A 361 10.51 31.56 -22.32
CA LEU A 361 9.10 31.15 -22.41
C LEU A 361 8.30 32.00 -23.42
N GLN A 362 8.72 33.23 -23.65
CA GLN A 362 8.03 34.18 -24.54
C GLN A 362 6.53 34.30 -24.18
N LEU A 363 6.25 34.53 -22.87
CA LEU A 363 4.88 34.48 -22.32
C LEU A 363 3.91 35.39 -23.10
N ASN A 364 4.35 36.58 -23.56
CA ASN A 364 3.50 37.45 -24.37
C ASN A 364 3.06 36.81 -25.69
N LYS A 365 3.91 36.02 -26.36
CA LYS A 365 3.50 35.25 -27.53
C LYS A 365 2.52 34.14 -27.22
N GLN A 366 2.64 33.53 -26.06
CA GLN A 366 1.68 32.55 -25.57
C GLN A 366 0.32 33.21 -25.33
N VAL A 367 0.31 34.37 -24.68
CA VAL A 367 -0.91 35.17 -24.47
C VAL A 367 -1.58 35.46 -25.84
N ASP A 368 -0.83 35.96 -26.82
CA ASP A 368 -1.35 36.22 -28.17
C ASP A 368 -1.91 34.97 -28.85
N ALA A 369 -1.20 33.83 -28.71
CA ALA A 369 -1.63 32.58 -29.33
C ALA A 369 -2.92 32.03 -28.68
N ILE A 370 -3.02 32.02 -27.36
CA ILE A 370 -4.22 31.58 -26.67
C ILE A 370 -5.38 32.55 -26.96
N TRP A 371 -5.11 33.85 -26.89
CA TRP A 371 -6.12 34.86 -27.16
C TRP A 371 -6.73 34.70 -28.56
N SER A 372 -5.91 34.43 -29.59
CA SER A 372 -6.39 34.20 -30.94
C SER A 372 -7.37 33.02 -31.05
N VAL A 373 -7.26 32.05 -30.15
CA VAL A 373 -8.12 30.87 -30.08
C VAL A 373 -9.40 31.16 -29.32
N ILE A 374 -9.29 31.79 -28.12
CA ILE A 374 -10.44 31.91 -27.20
C ILE A 374 -11.33 33.13 -27.47
N GLN A 375 -10.82 34.22 -28.11
CA GLN A 375 -11.59 35.45 -28.31
C GLN A 375 -12.95 35.27 -29.02
N PRO A 376 -13.11 34.37 -30.06
CA PRO A 376 -14.42 34.16 -30.68
C PRO A 376 -15.43 33.54 -29.71
N TRP A 377 -14.94 32.67 -28.80
CA TRP A 377 -15.75 32.00 -27.77
C TRP A 377 -16.13 32.97 -26.66
N ILE A 378 -15.24 33.87 -26.26
CA ILE A 378 -15.57 34.98 -25.36
C ILE A 378 -16.67 35.85 -25.97
N ALA A 379 -16.58 36.18 -27.26
CA ALA A 379 -17.58 37.00 -27.92
C ALA A 379 -18.97 36.35 -27.91
N SER A 380 -19.03 35.03 -28.17
CA SER A 380 -20.29 34.25 -28.25
C SER A 380 -20.82 33.76 -26.91
N ASP A 381 -20.02 33.74 -25.84
CA ASP A 381 -20.38 33.19 -24.53
C ASP A 381 -21.66 33.87 -23.98
N PRO A 382 -22.78 33.16 -23.81
CA PRO A 382 -24.05 33.73 -23.38
C PRO A 382 -24.06 34.13 -21.90
N ARG A 383 -23.06 33.69 -21.14
CA ARG A 383 -22.96 33.91 -19.68
C ARG A 383 -21.73 34.70 -19.27
N LYS A 384 -21.00 35.28 -20.24
CA LYS A 384 -19.84 36.12 -19.94
C LYS A 384 -20.18 37.28 -19.01
N GLU A 385 -19.34 37.53 -18.02
CA GLU A 385 -19.45 38.69 -17.15
C GLU A 385 -18.64 39.89 -17.64
N SER A 386 -17.64 39.64 -18.48
CA SER A 386 -16.85 40.65 -19.16
C SER A 386 -17.11 40.60 -20.67
N ASP A 387 -17.35 41.72 -21.28
CA ASP A 387 -17.47 41.79 -22.74
C ASP A 387 -16.07 41.61 -23.42
N LEU A 388 -16.08 41.41 -24.71
CA LEU A 388 -14.84 41.20 -25.47
C LEU A 388 -13.86 42.38 -25.38
N ASN A 389 -14.36 43.62 -25.29
CA ASN A 389 -13.50 44.79 -25.16
C ASN A 389 -12.83 44.86 -23.81
N THR A 390 -13.57 44.55 -22.75
CA THR A 390 -13.05 44.42 -21.39
C THR A 390 -12.00 43.28 -21.33
N ALA A 391 -12.30 42.13 -21.91
CA ALA A 391 -11.36 41.02 -21.98
C ALA A 391 -10.08 41.36 -22.74
N ALA A 392 -10.20 42.06 -23.87
CA ALA A 392 -9.05 42.54 -24.67
C ALA A 392 -8.21 43.57 -23.90
N PHE A 393 -8.83 44.44 -23.14
CA PHE A 393 -8.13 45.40 -22.28
C PHE A 393 -7.30 44.66 -21.20
N PHE A 394 -7.90 43.72 -20.52
CA PHE A 394 -7.18 42.94 -19.47
C PHE A 394 -6.13 41.99 -20.05
N MET A 395 -6.34 41.45 -21.23
CA MET A 395 -5.29 40.74 -21.99
C MET A 395 -4.07 41.64 -22.22
N GLN A 396 -4.29 42.91 -22.60
CA GLN A 396 -3.18 43.86 -22.75
C GLN A 396 -2.51 44.20 -21.43
N VAL A 397 -3.29 44.35 -20.32
CA VAL A 397 -2.76 44.54 -18.95
C VAL A 397 -1.86 43.36 -18.58
N THR A 398 -2.30 42.13 -18.87
CA THR A 398 -1.50 40.91 -18.63
C THR A 398 -0.15 40.99 -19.38
N LYS A 399 -0.15 41.36 -20.64
CA LYS A 399 1.08 41.50 -21.46
C LYS A 399 2.00 42.62 -20.95
N ASP A 400 1.43 43.75 -20.56
CA ASP A 400 2.18 44.86 -20.02
C ASP A 400 2.81 44.50 -18.67
N THR A 401 2.09 43.75 -17.83
CA THR A 401 2.61 43.22 -16.57
C THR A 401 3.78 42.27 -16.83
N ILE A 402 3.63 41.28 -17.69
CA ILE A 402 4.71 40.36 -18.07
C ILE A 402 5.93 41.16 -18.54
N THR A 403 5.72 42.16 -19.42
CA THR A 403 6.80 43.00 -19.97
C THR A 403 7.57 43.76 -18.91
N THR A 404 6.88 44.25 -17.87
CA THR A 404 7.47 45.08 -16.81
C THR A 404 8.14 44.28 -15.70
N ARG A 405 7.70 43.03 -15.46
CA ARG A 405 8.22 42.19 -14.34
C ARG A 405 9.67 41.76 -14.56
N ALA A 406 10.08 41.35 -15.76
CA ALA A 406 11.43 40.91 -16.03
C ALA A 406 12.50 42.00 -15.77
N PRO A 407 12.36 43.25 -16.25
CA PRO A 407 13.28 44.35 -15.90
C PRO A 407 13.28 44.67 -14.39
N ALA A 408 12.11 44.65 -13.74
CA ALA A 408 12.01 44.92 -12.30
C ALA A 408 12.76 43.85 -11.49
N LEU A 409 12.63 42.58 -11.88
CA LEU A 409 13.36 41.48 -11.25
C LEU A 409 14.88 41.61 -11.49
N ALA A 410 15.29 41.93 -12.69
CA ALA A 410 16.73 42.16 -13.03
C ALA A 410 17.32 43.31 -12.18
N GLN A 411 16.57 44.37 -11.97
CA GLN A 411 16.97 45.50 -11.09
C GLN A 411 17.09 45.05 -9.63
N TYR A 412 16.12 44.28 -9.14
CA TYR A 412 16.15 43.74 -7.75
C TYR A 412 17.36 42.85 -7.50
N LEU A 413 17.69 42.01 -8.45
CA LEU A 413 18.85 41.08 -8.36
C LEU A 413 20.20 41.74 -8.61
N SER A 414 20.25 43.06 -8.89
CA SER A 414 21.52 43.74 -9.24
C SER A 414 22.39 44.04 -8.02
N PRO A 415 23.71 43.67 -8.04
CA PRO A 415 24.37 42.91 -9.09
C PRO A 415 23.98 41.44 -9.08
N ALA A 416 23.58 40.93 -10.23
CA ALA A 416 23.15 39.55 -10.36
C ALA A 416 24.35 38.58 -10.24
N LYS A 417 24.14 37.46 -9.55
CA LYS A 417 25.06 36.34 -9.48
C LYS A 417 24.70 35.24 -10.47
N GLU A 418 25.58 34.29 -10.64
CA GLU A 418 25.30 33.10 -11.47
C GLU A 418 24.59 31.99 -10.65
N LEU A 419 23.81 31.20 -11.32
CA LEU A 419 23.24 29.97 -10.73
C LEU A 419 24.35 28.90 -10.64
N PRO A 420 24.53 28.24 -9.48
CA PRO A 420 25.59 27.26 -9.30
C PRO A 420 25.29 25.93 -10.02
N ASN A 421 24.07 25.69 -10.50
CA ASN A 421 23.63 24.46 -11.18
C ASN A 421 23.97 23.20 -10.37
N LEU A 422 23.68 23.25 -9.07
CA LEU A 422 23.98 22.19 -8.13
C LEU A 422 23.11 20.95 -8.36
N SER A 423 23.75 19.81 -8.56
CA SER A 423 23.11 18.50 -8.54
C SER A 423 23.96 17.47 -7.80
N ILE A 424 23.33 16.44 -7.27
CA ILE A 424 23.96 15.35 -6.52
C ILE A 424 23.36 14.02 -6.92
N THR A 425 24.21 13.00 -7.04
CA THR A 425 23.80 11.61 -7.25
C THR A 425 24.67 10.69 -6.41
N TYR A 426 24.15 9.51 -6.09
CA TYR A 426 24.90 8.43 -5.44
C TYR A 426 24.75 7.15 -6.28
N PRO A 427 25.75 6.25 -6.27
CA PRO A 427 25.60 4.94 -6.87
C PRO A 427 24.60 4.10 -6.09
N ASP A 428 23.89 3.20 -6.78
CA ASP A 428 23.14 2.14 -6.13
C ASP A 428 24.06 1.26 -5.30
N ALA A 429 23.60 0.83 -4.11
CA ALA A 429 24.43 0.05 -3.21
C ALA A 429 23.64 -1.11 -2.58
N VAL A 430 24.33 -2.25 -2.49
CA VAL A 430 23.89 -3.36 -1.67
C VAL A 430 24.24 -3.05 -0.22
N TYR A 431 23.25 -3.20 0.67
CA TYR A 431 23.48 -3.00 2.10
C TYR A 431 24.52 -3.98 2.64
N SER A 432 25.49 -3.42 3.31
CA SER A 432 26.42 -4.14 4.17
C SER A 432 26.68 -3.25 5.39
N PRO A 433 26.74 -3.77 6.61
CA PRO A 433 26.99 -2.97 7.80
C PRO A 433 28.20 -2.06 7.64
N ASN A 434 28.00 -0.76 7.86
CA ASN A 434 29.03 0.30 7.71
C ASN A 434 29.60 0.49 6.27
N ALA A 435 28.98 -0.06 5.25
CA ALA A 435 29.34 0.24 3.88
C ALA A 435 29.24 1.76 3.64
N THR A 436 30.23 2.32 2.94
CA THR A 436 30.29 3.76 2.68
C THR A 436 30.35 4.01 1.18
N ILE A 437 29.42 4.84 0.70
CA ILE A 437 29.38 5.32 -0.69
C ILE A 437 29.61 6.82 -0.74
N ARG A 438 30.09 7.32 -1.88
CA ARG A 438 30.40 8.74 -2.09
C ARG A 438 29.50 9.32 -3.16
N PRO A 439 29.11 10.61 -3.05
CA PRO A 439 28.35 11.29 -4.08
C PRO A 439 29.20 11.63 -5.29
N THR A 440 28.53 11.74 -6.43
CA THR A 440 28.95 12.59 -7.54
C THR A 440 28.20 13.92 -7.42
N VAL A 441 28.93 15.02 -7.31
CA VAL A 441 28.35 16.37 -7.24
C VAL A 441 28.75 17.14 -8.49
N VAL A 442 27.77 17.69 -9.19
CA VAL A 442 27.99 18.62 -10.30
C VAL A 442 27.60 20.01 -9.86
N ARG A 443 28.48 20.96 -10.03
CA ARG A 443 28.27 22.38 -9.69
C ARG A 443 29.25 23.28 -10.44
N ARG A 444 28.93 24.58 -10.50
CA ARG A 444 29.83 25.63 -11.04
C ARG A 444 30.59 26.37 -9.93
N SER A 445 30.03 26.49 -8.73
CA SER A 445 30.66 27.11 -7.57
C SER A 445 31.74 26.21 -6.96
N ASP A 446 32.75 26.77 -6.30
CA ASP A 446 33.85 26.07 -5.64
C ASP A 446 33.79 26.12 -4.10
N GLY A 447 32.81 26.81 -3.53
CA GLY A 447 32.57 26.90 -2.09
C GLY A 447 32.43 25.55 -1.39
N GLN A 448 32.77 25.49 -0.09
CA GLN A 448 32.72 24.24 0.67
C GLN A 448 31.30 23.73 0.86
N LEU A 449 30.98 22.57 0.27
CA LEU A 449 29.70 21.93 0.43
C LEU A 449 29.43 21.47 1.87
N LYS A 450 28.14 21.43 2.27
CA LYS A 450 27.68 20.86 3.52
C LYS A 450 26.58 19.86 3.25
N PHE A 451 26.68 18.67 3.85
CA PHE A 451 25.76 17.57 3.64
C PHE A 451 25.00 17.25 4.90
N TYR A 452 23.74 16.87 4.76
CA TYR A 452 22.84 16.57 5.86
C TYR A 452 21.92 15.40 5.52
N VAL A 453 21.45 14.68 6.55
CA VAL A 453 20.37 13.69 6.37
C VAL A 453 19.04 14.44 6.52
N GLY A 454 18.19 14.35 5.51
CA GLY A 454 16.84 14.90 5.53
C GLY A 454 15.86 13.98 6.29
N TRP A 455 15.79 12.72 5.89
CA TRP A 455 15.04 11.66 6.57
C TRP A 455 15.80 10.33 6.42
N GLY A 456 15.43 9.30 7.23
CA GLY A 456 16.06 8.00 7.23
C GLY A 456 17.42 7.99 7.97
N ALA A 457 17.53 8.75 9.05
CA ALA A 457 18.73 8.78 9.90
C ALA A 457 19.00 7.44 10.62
N ASP A 458 18.03 6.57 10.71
CA ASP A 458 18.12 5.18 11.13
C ASP A 458 18.69 4.25 10.05
N VAL A 459 18.56 4.65 8.78
CA VAL A 459 19.06 3.91 7.60
C VAL A 459 20.49 4.33 7.24
N CYS A 460 20.81 5.62 7.35
CA CYS A 460 22.13 6.12 6.97
C CYS A 460 22.62 7.30 7.82
N LYS A 461 23.93 7.48 7.84
CA LYS A 461 24.56 8.72 8.31
C LYS A 461 25.42 9.31 7.18
N VAL A 462 25.52 10.63 7.13
CA VAL A 462 26.32 11.34 6.13
C VAL A 462 27.48 12.09 6.78
N ASN A 463 28.62 12.09 6.13
CA ASN A 463 29.73 12.97 6.53
C ASN A 463 29.43 14.38 6.01
N VAL A 464 29.31 15.33 6.92
CA VAL A 464 28.89 16.72 6.64
C VAL A 464 29.79 17.47 5.65
N ASN A 465 31.05 17.10 5.51
CA ASN A 465 31.99 17.80 4.65
C ASN A 465 32.29 17.08 3.33
N THR A 466 32.15 15.76 3.28
CA THR A 466 32.51 14.95 2.10
C THR A 466 31.29 14.35 1.39
N GLY A 467 30.12 14.35 2.01
CA GLY A 467 28.94 13.70 1.51
C GLY A 467 29.01 12.17 1.52
N ALA A 468 30.07 11.58 2.08
CA ALA A 468 30.14 10.13 2.19
C ALA A 468 29.01 9.61 3.07
N VAL A 469 28.20 8.71 2.53
CA VAL A 469 27.05 8.09 3.21
C VAL A 469 27.45 6.72 3.70
N THR A 470 27.28 6.47 4.99
CA THR A 470 27.51 5.16 5.62
C THR A 470 26.16 4.49 5.91
N ALA A 471 25.98 3.26 5.44
CA ALA A 471 24.79 2.47 5.68
C ALA A 471 24.69 2.01 7.14
N LEU A 472 23.54 2.17 7.77
CA LEU A 472 23.18 1.67 9.11
C LEU A 472 22.19 0.51 9.01
N ALA A 473 21.29 0.56 8.03
CA ALA A 473 20.32 -0.46 7.73
C ALA A 473 20.02 -0.50 6.22
N ALA A 474 19.37 -1.56 5.76
CA ALA A 474 18.73 -1.56 4.43
C ALA A 474 17.52 -0.64 4.46
N GLY A 475 17.27 0.04 3.35
CA GLY A 475 16.21 1.04 3.25
C GLY A 475 16.67 2.26 2.47
N SER A 476 15.91 3.33 2.55
CA SER A 476 16.25 4.58 1.87
C SER A 476 16.47 5.70 2.88
N CYS A 477 17.35 6.63 2.55
CA CYS A 477 17.52 7.87 3.29
C CYS A 477 17.70 9.05 2.32
N ARG A 478 17.28 10.25 2.71
CA ARG A 478 17.44 11.47 1.93
C ARG A 478 18.67 12.22 2.35
N VAL A 479 19.55 12.50 1.40
CA VAL A 479 20.72 13.37 1.60
C VAL A 479 20.44 14.72 0.95
N ILE A 480 20.74 15.79 1.69
CA ILE A 480 20.64 17.18 1.24
C ILE A 480 22.05 17.74 1.20
N VAL A 481 22.40 18.48 0.15
CA VAL A 481 23.66 19.18 0.02
C VAL A 481 23.41 20.66 -0.20
N ASP A 482 24.12 21.50 0.57
CA ASP A 482 24.12 22.96 0.42
C ASP A 482 25.43 23.39 -0.24
N SER A 483 25.31 24.28 -1.25
CA SER A 483 26.39 25.03 -1.85
C SER A 483 26.28 26.50 -1.39
N PRO A 484 27.20 27.01 -0.56
CA PRO A 484 27.11 28.36 -0.03
C PRO A 484 27.23 29.40 -1.16
N ALA A 485 26.57 30.55 -0.96
CA ALA A 485 26.75 31.69 -1.83
C ALA A 485 28.17 32.25 -1.67
N ASP A 486 28.72 32.80 -2.77
CA ASP A 486 29.94 33.56 -2.80
C ASP A 486 29.74 34.88 -3.57
N SER A 487 30.82 35.54 -4.02
CA SER A 487 30.71 36.77 -4.81
C SER A 487 30.13 36.56 -6.19
N THR A 488 30.25 35.34 -6.77
CA THR A 488 29.87 35.00 -8.14
C THR A 488 28.58 34.20 -8.20
N TYR A 489 28.38 33.31 -7.25
CA TYR A 489 27.27 32.34 -7.28
C TYR A 489 26.28 32.57 -6.16
N TYR A 490 24.99 32.29 -6.47
CA TYR A 490 23.93 32.20 -5.47
C TYR A 490 24.12 30.98 -4.56
N PHE A 491 23.53 31.01 -3.37
CA PHE A 491 23.33 29.83 -2.53
C PHE A 491 22.40 28.85 -3.27
N ASP A 492 22.69 27.55 -3.23
CA ASP A 492 21.74 26.54 -3.74
C ASP A 492 21.77 25.28 -2.88
N THR A 493 20.72 24.50 -2.98
CA THR A 493 20.60 23.19 -2.35
C THR A 493 20.17 22.14 -3.38
N ALA A 494 20.63 20.91 -3.19
CA ALA A 494 20.16 19.75 -3.95
C ALA A 494 19.95 18.58 -3.01
N GLN A 495 19.16 17.60 -3.44
CA GLN A 495 18.85 16.44 -2.64
C GLN A 495 18.85 15.17 -3.48
N TYR A 496 19.09 14.04 -2.82
CA TYR A 496 19.05 12.72 -3.44
C TYR A 496 18.61 11.67 -2.43
N SER A 497 17.76 10.73 -2.88
CA SER A 497 17.37 9.58 -2.07
C SER A 497 18.32 8.42 -2.35
N VAL A 498 19.16 8.11 -1.37
CA VAL A 498 20.07 6.95 -1.40
C VAL A 498 19.28 5.73 -0.94
N THR A 499 19.39 4.62 -1.69
CA THR A 499 18.75 3.37 -1.30
C THR A 499 19.81 2.28 -1.12
N PHE A 500 19.77 1.61 0.03
CA PHE A 500 20.54 0.41 0.33
C PHE A 500 19.61 -0.78 0.27
N VAL A 501 19.83 -1.66 -0.70
CA VAL A 501 19.05 -2.90 -0.86
C VAL A 501 19.76 -4.06 -0.17
N ASN A 502 19.00 -4.95 0.47
CA ASN A 502 19.58 -6.17 1.00
C ASN A 502 20.25 -6.98 -0.11
N ALA A 503 21.35 -7.66 0.24
CA ALA A 503 21.98 -8.63 -0.65
C ALA A 503 20.94 -9.67 -1.11
N ALA A 504 21.12 -10.20 -2.31
CA ALA A 504 20.22 -11.24 -2.81
C ALA A 504 20.27 -12.47 -1.90
N GLY A 505 19.10 -12.94 -1.49
CA GLY A 505 18.96 -14.19 -0.78
C GLY A 505 19.38 -15.36 -1.68
N THR A 506 20.14 -16.29 -1.11
CA THR A 506 20.46 -17.54 -1.78
C THR A 506 20.00 -18.72 -0.91
N ALA A 507 19.39 -19.71 -1.53
CA ALA A 507 19.04 -20.96 -0.90
C ALA A 507 19.17 -22.10 -1.89
N SER A 508 19.64 -23.24 -1.40
CA SER A 508 19.66 -24.48 -2.18
C SER A 508 19.28 -25.65 -1.28
N ILE A 509 18.65 -26.64 -1.88
CA ILE A 509 18.28 -27.90 -1.25
C ILE A 509 19.26 -28.96 -1.80
N ALA A 510 19.96 -29.70 -0.91
CA ALA A 510 20.78 -30.78 -1.34
C ALA A 510 19.91 -31.88 -2.02
N PRO A 511 20.38 -32.49 -3.11
CA PRO A 511 19.59 -33.46 -3.83
C PRO A 511 19.21 -34.67 -2.97
N ILE A 512 17.92 -35.01 -2.95
CA ILE A 512 17.40 -36.25 -2.36
C ILE A 512 16.87 -37.09 -3.50
N ALA A 513 17.49 -38.25 -3.75
CA ALA A 513 17.14 -39.11 -4.89
C ALA A 513 15.72 -39.68 -4.75
N SER A 514 15.38 -40.21 -3.57
CA SER A 514 14.04 -40.70 -3.27
C SER A 514 13.79 -40.83 -1.78
N ILE A 515 12.51 -40.87 -1.40
CA ILE A 515 12.06 -41.14 -0.01
C ILE A 515 11.11 -42.34 -0.03
N PRO A 516 11.39 -43.40 0.74
CA PRO A 516 10.49 -44.53 0.87
C PRO A 516 9.19 -44.12 1.61
N ALA A 517 8.06 -44.68 1.18
CA ALA A 517 6.76 -44.43 1.83
C ALA A 517 6.84 -44.71 3.34
N GLY A 518 6.28 -43.80 4.15
CA GLY A 518 6.32 -43.84 5.60
C GLY A 518 7.65 -43.41 6.22
N SER A 519 8.68 -43.14 5.43
CA SER A 519 9.95 -42.60 5.92
C SER A 519 9.97 -41.08 5.91
N SER A 520 10.75 -40.50 6.81
CA SER A 520 10.98 -39.08 6.93
C SER A 520 12.46 -38.76 6.75
N VAL A 521 12.78 -37.75 5.95
CA VAL A 521 14.16 -37.34 5.66
C VAL A 521 14.27 -35.82 5.90
N PRO A 522 15.28 -35.37 6.66
CA PRO A 522 15.54 -33.95 6.82
C PRO A 522 16.10 -33.33 5.56
N LEU A 523 15.63 -32.14 5.19
CA LEU A 523 16.24 -31.36 4.10
C LEU A 523 17.56 -30.76 4.58
N SER A 524 18.61 -30.96 3.79
CA SER A 524 19.85 -30.19 3.94
C SER A 524 19.72 -28.92 3.11
N ILE A 525 19.55 -27.78 3.80
CA ILE A 525 19.33 -26.46 3.20
C ILE A 525 20.58 -25.61 3.42
N THR A 526 21.23 -25.19 2.33
CA THR A 526 22.27 -24.18 2.37
C THR A 526 21.66 -22.83 2.07
N LYS A 527 21.94 -21.81 2.89
CA LYS A 527 21.38 -20.45 2.74
C LYS A 527 22.37 -19.41 3.28
N ASN A 528 22.26 -18.17 2.77
CA ASN A 528 23.04 -17.03 3.25
C ASN A 528 22.27 -16.13 4.26
N SER A 529 20.98 -16.35 4.48
CA SER A 529 20.17 -15.67 5.49
C SER A 529 20.22 -16.40 6.83
N THR A 530 20.13 -15.67 7.94
CA THR A 530 20.02 -16.22 9.30
C THR A 530 18.61 -16.70 9.64
N SER A 531 17.59 -16.26 8.88
CA SER A 531 16.18 -16.59 9.11
C SER A 531 15.89 -18.08 9.00
N THR A 532 14.93 -18.57 9.76
CA THR A 532 14.48 -19.97 9.75
C THR A 532 13.71 -20.26 8.44
N PRO A 533 14.09 -21.30 7.69
CA PRO A 533 13.37 -21.68 6.46
C PRO A 533 11.95 -22.14 6.77
N VAL A 534 11.01 -21.76 5.90
CA VAL A 534 9.63 -22.26 5.89
C VAL A 534 9.52 -23.26 4.74
N VAL A 535 9.09 -24.48 5.03
CA VAL A 535 8.96 -25.57 4.05
C VAL A 535 7.49 -25.86 3.79
N THR A 536 7.13 -25.89 2.51
CA THR A 536 5.81 -26.32 2.05
C THR A 536 5.95 -27.43 1.02
N THR A 537 4.95 -28.28 0.92
CA THR A 537 4.97 -29.44 0.03
C THR A 537 3.68 -29.56 -0.77
N VAL A 538 3.80 -30.07 -1.99
CA VAL A 538 2.67 -30.42 -2.84
C VAL A 538 2.93 -31.81 -3.44
N GLY A 539 1.94 -32.70 -3.35
CA GLY A 539 2.01 -34.03 -3.92
C GLY A 539 1.86 -35.13 -2.86
N LYS A 540 2.66 -36.19 -2.95
CA LYS A 540 2.55 -37.40 -2.12
C LYS A 540 3.46 -37.35 -0.88
N CYS A 541 3.46 -36.21 -0.21
CA CYS A 541 4.32 -35.96 0.94
C CYS A 541 3.75 -34.81 1.80
N HIS A 542 4.19 -34.75 3.04
CA HIS A 542 4.00 -33.58 3.91
C HIS A 542 5.32 -33.20 4.60
N ALA A 543 5.38 -31.92 5.03
CA ALA A 543 6.53 -31.40 5.75
C ALA A 543 6.18 -31.18 7.23
N THR A 544 7.11 -31.54 8.12
CA THR A 544 7.08 -31.14 9.54
C THR A 544 8.41 -30.46 9.87
N GLY A 545 8.38 -29.13 9.93
CA GLY A 545 9.62 -28.34 9.93
C GLY A 545 10.40 -28.55 8.64
N ILE A 546 11.65 -28.99 8.74
CA ILE A 546 12.49 -29.33 7.58
C ILE A 546 12.44 -30.80 7.17
N ASN A 547 11.67 -31.63 7.89
CA ASN A 547 11.56 -33.06 7.58
C ASN A 547 10.45 -33.29 6.55
N ILE A 548 10.77 -34.05 5.50
CA ILE A 548 9.83 -34.46 4.46
C ILE A 548 9.46 -35.91 4.67
N THR A 549 8.19 -36.21 4.87
CA THR A 549 7.64 -37.54 5.03
C THR A 549 6.91 -37.98 3.75
N ALA A 550 7.18 -39.14 3.27
CA ALA A 550 6.51 -39.69 2.11
C ALA A 550 5.19 -40.37 2.48
N ASP A 551 4.07 -39.90 1.91
CA ASP A 551 2.71 -40.38 2.17
C ASP A 551 2.31 -41.54 1.24
N ALA A 552 3.08 -41.79 0.20
CA ALA A 552 2.82 -42.86 -0.79
C ALA A 552 4.08 -43.41 -1.38
N GLY A 553 4.01 -44.69 -1.84
CA GLY A 553 5.12 -45.43 -2.43
C GLY A 553 5.37 -45.12 -3.91
N PHE A 554 4.72 -44.14 -4.50
CA PHE A 554 4.96 -43.72 -5.88
C PHE A 554 4.52 -42.27 -6.10
N GLY A 555 5.11 -41.64 -7.11
CA GLY A 555 4.84 -40.27 -7.47
C GLY A 555 5.94 -39.32 -7.04
N TYR A 556 5.61 -38.03 -7.02
CA TYR A 556 6.57 -36.99 -6.70
C TYR A 556 6.06 -36.10 -5.55
N CYS A 557 7.00 -35.58 -4.81
CA CYS A 557 6.84 -34.50 -3.85
C CYS A 557 7.53 -33.26 -4.41
N SER A 558 6.78 -32.19 -4.63
CA SER A 558 7.37 -30.88 -4.88
C SER A 558 7.52 -30.17 -3.53
N VAL A 559 8.76 -29.85 -3.19
CA VAL A 559 9.12 -29.15 -1.96
C VAL A 559 9.49 -27.73 -2.32
N SER A 560 8.88 -26.75 -1.64
CA SER A 560 9.23 -25.34 -1.73
C SER A 560 9.79 -24.87 -0.39
N VAL A 561 11.00 -24.36 -0.41
CA VAL A 561 11.69 -23.80 0.76
C VAL A 561 11.77 -22.29 0.59
N THR A 562 11.03 -21.55 1.39
CA THR A 562 11.13 -20.08 1.48
C THR A 562 11.98 -19.73 2.69
N VAL A 563 13.08 -19.04 2.44
CA VAL A 563 13.93 -18.44 3.48
C VAL A 563 13.52 -16.97 3.59
N PRO A 564 12.92 -16.54 4.69
CA PRO A 564 12.55 -15.14 4.89
C PRO A 564 13.75 -14.21 4.85
N ALA A 565 13.50 -12.94 4.51
CA ALA A 565 14.52 -11.90 4.63
C ALA A 565 15.03 -11.77 6.07
N ASP A 566 16.27 -11.36 6.21
CA ASP A 566 16.81 -10.86 7.47
C ASP A 566 17.30 -9.40 7.30
N SER A 567 18.05 -8.90 8.25
CA SER A 567 18.53 -7.50 8.21
C SER A 567 19.54 -7.22 7.07
N THR A 568 20.09 -8.25 6.42
CA THR A 568 21.17 -8.11 5.42
C THR A 568 20.84 -8.77 4.08
N VAL A 569 19.91 -9.72 4.07
CA VAL A 569 19.60 -10.55 2.90
C VAL A 569 18.11 -10.56 2.59
N SER A 570 17.75 -10.45 1.34
CA SER A 570 16.36 -10.52 0.88
C SER A 570 15.81 -11.95 0.95
N ALA A 571 14.48 -12.08 1.04
CA ALA A 571 13.83 -13.40 1.00
C ALA A 571 14.12 -14.13 -0.31
N VAL A 572 14.21 -15.45 -0.23
CA VAL A 572 14.41 -16.30 -1.40
C VAL A 572 13.58 -17.58 -1.28
N THR A 573 13.06 -18.04 -2.40
CA THR A 573 12.37 -19.33 -2.49
C THR A 573 13.11 -20.23 -3.47
N THR A 574 13.36 -21.48 -3.05
CA THR A 574 13.92 -22.54 -3.90
C THR A 574 13.01 -23.75 -3.88
N THR A 575 13.03 -24.54 -4.92
CA THR A 575 12.17 -25.71 -5.07
C THR A 575 12.97 -26.95 -5.42
N ALA A 576 12.52 -28.10 -4.93
CA ALA A 576 13.04 -29.40 -5.30
C ALA A 576 11.89 -30.37 -5.59
N ARG A 577 12.18 -31.35 -6.46
CA ARG A 577 11.23 -32.42 -6.78
C ARG A 577 11.85 -33.76 -6.35
N ILE A 578 11.19 -34.46 -5.44
CA ILE A 578 11.69 -35.67 -4.82
C ILE A 578 10.82 -36.88 -5.26
N LEU A 579 11.44 -37.97 -5.65
CA LEU A 579 10.72 -39.19 -6.02
C LEU A 579 10.28 -39.94 -4.74
N MET A 580 9.01 -40.33 -4.67
CA MET A 580 8.51 -41.23 -3.63
C MET A 580 8.58 -42.68 -4.14
N VAL A 581 9.16 -43.54 -3.34
CA VAL A 581 9.33 -44.98 -3.66
C VAL A 581 8.67 -45.85 -2.62
N LYS A 582 8.39 -47.10 -2.95
CA LYS A 582 7.82 -48.03 -1.99
C LYS A 582 8.72 -48.17 -0.78
N GLY A 583 8.13 -48.04 0.41
CA GLY A 583 8.78 -48.32 1.67
C GLY A 583 8.87 -49.82 1.93
N THR A 584 9.84 -50.27 2.74
CA THR A 584 9.89 -51.64 3.26
C THR A 584 9.47 -51.59 4.72
N LEU A 585 8.36 -52.24 5.06
CA LEU A 585 7.89 -52.36 6.44
C LEU A 585 8.49 -53.63 7.04
N ALA A 586 9.77 -53.57 7.41
CA ALA A 586 10.43 -54.70 8.09
C ALA A 586 9.93 -54.87 9.56
N ASP A 587 9.58 -53.75 10.20
CA ASP A 587 9.23 -53.72 11.62
C ASP A 587 7.75 -53.35 11.87
N TYR A 588 6.89 -53.59 10.88
CA TYR A 588 5.47 -53.35 11.05
C TYR A 588 4.85 -54.34 12.06
N ASN A 589 4.40 -53.80 13.18
CA ASN A 589 3.61 -54.58 14.12
C ASN A 589 2.13 -54.11 14.04
N PRO A 590 1.26 -54.84 13.36
CA PRO A 590 -0.15 -54.49 13.22
C PRO A 590 -0.95 -54.70 14.50
N ILE A 591 -0.35 -55.33 15.53
CA ILE A 591 -0.99 -55.67 16.77
C ILE A 591 -0.44 -54.72 17.85
N THR A 592 -1.22 -53.70 18.13
CA THR A 592 -0.87 -52.67 19.14
C THR A 592 -1.27 -53.06 20.58
N GLU A 593 -2.05 -54.14 20.76
CA GLU A 593 -2.45 -54.62 22.07
C GLU A 593 -1.53 -55.68 22.61
N ALA A 594 -1.05 -55.52 23.83
CA ALA A 594 -0.14 -56.44 24.46
C ALA A 594 -0.79 -57.80 24.81
N THR A 595 -2.12 -57.85 24.89
CA THR A 595 -2.90 -59.07 25.21
C THR A 595 -4.26 -59.03 24.52
N TRP A 596 -4.65 -60.12 23.90
CA TRP A 596 -6.01 -60.32 23.38
C TRP A 596 -6.89 -60.93 24.45
N THR A 597 -8.16 -60.50 24.46
CA THR A 597 -9.15 -61.10 25.35
C THR A 597 -9.91 -62.19 24.60
N ASP A 598 -10.38 -63.18 25.34
CA ASP A 598 -11.20 -64.25 24.75
C ASP A 598 -12.41 -63.72 23.98
N GLY A 599 -12.58 -64.19 22.78
CA GLY A 599 -13.65 -63.71 21.88
C GLY A 599 -13.29 -62.46 21.08
N SER A 600 -12.15 -61.83 21.32
CA SER A 600 -11.67 -60.68 20.47
C SER A 600 -11.44 -61.14 19.03
N VAL A 601 -11.84 -60.28 18.12
CA VAL A 601 -11.62 -60.48 16.67
C VAL A 601 -10.77 -59.32 16.16
N ILE A 602 -9.63 -59.63 15.53
CA ILE A 602 -8.88 -58.65 14.78
C ILE A 602 -9.51 -58.57 13.40
N PRO A 603 -10.09 -57.41 12.98
CA PRO A 603 -10.71 -57.28 11.68
C PRO A 603 -9.68 -57.50 10.56
N SER A 604 -10.04 -58.23 9.50
CA SER A 604 -9.18 -58.57 8.38
C SER A 604 -8.82 -57.38 7.46
N GLY A 605 -9.21 -56.17 7.77
CA GLY A 605 -9.01 -55.09 6.81
C GLY A 605 -8.68 -53.69 7.39
N ALA A 606 -9.13 -53.29 8.54
CA ALA A 606 -9.04 -51.91 8.94
C ALA A 606 -7.82 -51.54 9.80
N THR A 607 -7.30 -52.47 10.59
CA THR A 607 -6.18 -52.21 11.52
C THR A 607 -4.85 -52.76 11.06
N LEU A 608 -4.85 -53.68 10.05
CA LEU A 608 -3.66 -54.38 9.68
C LEU A 608 -3.00 -53.90 8.40
N ARG A 609 -3.56 -52.99 7.64
CA ARG A 609 -3.12 -52.69 6.26
C ARG A 609 -2.77 -54.00 5.44
N LEU A 610 -3.33 -55.12 5.88
CA LEU A 610 -2.98 -56.45 5.35
C LEU A 610 -4.10 -56.90 4.43
N ILE A 611 -3.82 -56.92 3.16
CA ILE A 611 -4.70 -57.45 2.09
C ILE A 611 -4.56 -58.95 1.99
N LYS A 612 -3.62 -59.59 2.76
CA LYS A 612 -3.32 -61.02 2.68
C LYS A 612 -3.84 -61.78 3.89
N THR A 613 -4.47 -62.92 3.61
CA THR A 613 -4.84 -63.89 4.62
C THR A 613 -3.60 -64.45 5.32
N PRO A 614 -3.62 -64.66 6.64
CA PRO A 614 -2.54 -65.35 7.36
C PRO A 614 -2.20 -66.71 6.71
N SER A 615 -0.94 -66.97 6.57
CA SER A 615 -0.46 -68.23 5.97
C SER A 615 -0.31 -69.36 7.00
N ALA A 616 -0.13 -68.99 8.28
CA ALA A 616 -0.09 -69.94 9.39
C ALA A 616 -0.63 -69.29 10.65
N ILE A 617 -1.25 -70.09 11.50
CA ILE A 617 -1.72 -69.69 12.81
C ILE A 617 -1.45 -70.85 13.81
N THR A 618 -0.98 -70.52 15.00
CA THR A 618 -0.72 -71.49 16.07
C THR A 618 -1.16 -70.91 17.41
N GLY A 619 -1.49 -71.78 18.36
CA GLY A 619 -1.98 -71.36 19.67
C GLY A 619 -3.49 -71.21 19.77
N PRO A 620 -4.01 -70.59 20.83
CA PRO A 620 -5.44 -70.48 21.15
C PRO A 620 -6.16 -69.43 20.29
N CYS A 621 -6.09 -69.55 18.99
CA CYS A 621 -6.76 -68.66 18.03
C CYS A 621 -7.12 -69.36 16.72
N ALA A 622 -8.06 -68.82 15.98
CA ALA A 622 -8.53 -69.38 14.70
C ALA A 622 -8.76 -68.26 13.67
N ILE A 623 -8.50 -68.56 12.42
CA ILE A 623 -8.89 -67.67 11.29
C ILE A 623 -10.37 -67.79 11.08
N ILE A 624 -11.05 -66.64 11.00
CA ILE A 624 -12.46 -66.50 10.66
C ILE A 624 -12.63 -65.50 9.52
N PRO A 625 -13.73 -65.45 8.79
CA PRO A 625 -13.91 -64.50 7.69
C PRO A 625 -13.70 -63.04 8.05
N SER A 626 -13.94 -62.65 9.30
CA SER A 626 -13.75 -61.27 9.81
C SER A 626 -12.37 -60.98 10.40
N GLY A 627 -11.43 -61.96 10.39
CA GLY A 627 -10.09 -61.79 10.90
C GLY A 627 -9.55 -62.99 11.70
N VAL A 628 -8.83 -62.75 12.78
CA VAL A 628 -8.28 -63.77 13.72
C VAL A 628 -9.00 -63.66 15.05
N LYS A 629 -9.61 -64.74 15.52
CA LYS A 629 -10.37 -64.80 16.75
C LYS A 629 -9.60 -65.58 17.81
N ALA A 630 -9.52 -65.05 19.03
CA ALA A 630 -9.03 -65.79 20.20
C ALA A 630 -10.08 -66.87 20.58
N THR A 631 -9.59 -68.09 20.84
CA THR A 631 -10.46 -69.29 21.08
C THR A 631 -10.28 -69.85 22.49
N ALA A 632 -9.40 -69.31 23.34
CA ALA A 632 -9.19 -69.71 24.72
C ALA A 632 -8.94 -68.51 25.64
N THR A 633 -8.94 -68.74 26.96
CA THR A 633 -8.72 -67.73 28.01
C THR A 633 -7.26 -67.51 28.39
N SER A 634 -6.36 -68.30 27.82
CA SER A 634 -4.91 -68.19 28.09
C SER A 634 -4.10 -68.85 27.01
N GLY A 635 -2.89 -68.42 26.85
CA GLY A 635 -1.90 -68.92 25.89
C GLY A 635 -1.31 -67.85 25.01
N THR A 636 -0.51 -68.22 24.04
CA THR A 636 0.07 -67.34 23.02
C THR A 636 -0.47 -67.67 21.67
N CYS A 637 -1.09 -66.73 21.01
CA CYS A 637 -1.51 -66.82 19.60
C CYS A 637 -0.39 -66.30 18.67
N SER A 638 0.05 -67.10 17.75
CA SER A 638 1.04 -66.68 16.76
C SER A 638 0.41 -66.71 15.36
N VAL A 639 0.49 -65.61 14.66
CA VAL A 639 -0.08 -65.43 13.30
C VAL A 639 1.03 -65.08 12.34
N THR A 640 1.21 -65.84 11.32
CA THR A 640 2.21 -65.57 10.27
C THR A 640 1.52 -65.08 8.98
N ILE A 641 1.99 -63.95 8.51
CA ILE A 641 1.50 -63.28 7.28
C ILE A 641 2.61 -63.36 6.24
N PRO A 642 2.33 -63.81 5.01
CA PRO A 642 3.33 -63.93 3.98
C PRO A 642 3.77 -62.56 3.44
N ALA A 643 4.96 -62.51 2.85
CA ALA A 643 5.44 -61.32 2.14
C ALA A 643 4.50 -60.97 0.98
N PHE A 644 4.25 -59.66 0.81
CA PHE A 644 3.47 -59.10 -0.31
C PHE A 644 3.87 -57.65 -0.57
N ALA A 645 3.29 -57.02 -1.58
CA ALA A 645 3.45 -55.60 -1.86
C ALA A 645 2.08 -54.99 -2.14
N ASP A 646 1.87 -53.80 -1.64
CA ASP A 646 0.76 -52.93 -2.04
C ASP A 646 1.24 -51.72 -2.85
N SER A 647 0.43 -50.68 -3.00
CA SER A 647 0.80 -49.47 -3.72
C SER A 647 1.94 -48.72 -3.06
N ASN A 648 2.06 -48.77 -1.73
CA ASN A 648 2.95 -47.93 -0.94
C ASN A 648 4.15 -48.68 -0.37
N TYR A 649 4.00 -49.98 -0.08
CA TYR A 649 4.99 -50.73 0.67
C TYR A 649 5.31 -52.11 0.04
N ASN A 650 6.52 -52.55 0.28
CA ASN A 650 6.93 -53.93 0.18
C ASN A 650 6.94 -54.53 1.58
N TYR A 651 6.24 -55.62 1.80
CA TYR A 651 6.13 -56.27 3.08
C TYR A 651 6.97 -57.57 3.08
N SER A 652 7.66 -57.80 4.18
CA SER A 652 8.28 -59.10 4.43
C SER A 652 7.31 -60.04 5.16
N THR A 653 7.59 -61.37 5.10
CA THR A 653 6.85 -62.31 5.96
C THR A 653 7.07 -61.95 7.41
N LYS A 654 5.96 -61.89 8.19
CA LYS A 654 6.00 -61.55 9.62
C LYS A 654 5.17 -62.54 10.40
N THR A 655 5.69 -62.93 11.57
CA THR A 655 4.94 -63.68 12.58
C THR A 655 4.72 -62.76 13.78
N PHE A 656 3.48 -62.67 14.15
CA PHE A 656 3.06 -61.87 15.30
C PHE A 656 2.63 -62.81 16.42
N SER A 657 3.08 -62.57 17.63
CA SER A 657 2.74 -63.36 18.80
C SER A 657 2.09 -62.46 19.84
N VAL A 658 0.89 -62.81 20.26
CA VAL A 658 0.08 -62.06 21.22
C VAL A 658 -0.39 -62.97 22.32
N GLY A 659 -0.28 -62.54 23.57
CA GLY A 659 -0.85 -63.25 24.70
C GLY A 659 -2.39 -63.21 24.66
N VAL A 660 -3.06 -64.28 24.93
CA VAL A 660 -4.51 -64.37 25.06
C VAL A 660 -4.86 -64.47 26.53
N GLY A 661 -5.67 -63.56 27.01
CA GLY A 661 -6.13 -63.48 28.38
C GLY A 661 -7.68 -63.40 28.49
N PRO A 662 -8.27 -63.49 29.67
CA PRO A 662 -9.71 -63.30 29.85
C PRO A 662 -10.12 -61.87 29.54
N ALA A 663 -11.28 -61.70 28.89
CA ALA A 663 -11.81 -60.37 28.58
C ALA A 663 -12.14 -59.60 29.89
N ALA A 664 -11.74 -58.38 29.99
CA ALA A 664 -12.14 -57.54 31.13
C ALA A 664 -13.54 -57.01 30.94
N GLN A 665 -14.40 -57.27 31.96
CA GLN A 665 -15.72 -56.67 32.03
C GLN A 665 -15.64 -55.27 32.59
N THR A 666 -16.26 -54.29 31.99
CA THR A 666 -16.24 -52.89 32.42
C THR A 666 -17.61 -52.26 32.50
N TRP A 667 -17.74 -51.26 33.36
CA TRP A 667 -18.95 -50.47 33.47
C TRP A 667 -19.08 -49.42 32.38
N PRO A 668 -20.29 -49.13 31.89
CA PRO A 668 -20.45 -48.04 30.96
C PRO A 668 -20.17 -46.67 31.63
N ALA A 669 -19.72 -45.70 30.85
CA ALA A 669 -19.43 -44.34 31.32
C ALA A 669 -20.71 -43.64 31.91
N SER A 670 -21.88 -44.05 31.46
CA SER A 670 -23.15 -43.54 31.97
C SER A 670 -23.48 -43.93 33.42
N LEU A 671 -22.79 -44.93 33.99
CA LEU A 671 -22.94 -45.32 35.38
C LEU A 671 -21.94 -44.50 36.25
N ALA A 672 -22.42 -43.42 36.84
CA ALA A 672 -21.61 -42.47 37.60
C ALA A 672 -22.14 -42.27 39.02
N ALA A 673 -21.35 -41.69 39.89
CA ALA A 673 -21.78 -41.29 41.22
C ALA A 673 -22.84 -40.18 41.15
N PRO A 674 -23.94 -40.27 41.91
CA PRO A 674 -25.06 -39.32 41.82
C PRO A 674 -24.78 -37.91 42.37
N GLY A 675 -23.59 -37.63 42.80
CA GLY A 675 -23.19 -36.37 43.46
C GLY A 675 -23.71 -36.26 44.92
N THR A 676 -23.39 -35.15 45.59
CA THR A 676 -23.72 -34.91 46.99
C THR A 676 -25.21 -34.65 47.20
N PHE A 677 -25.84 -35.24 48.20
CA PHE A 677 -27.18 -34.95 48.66
C PHE A 677 -27.13 -33.88 49.77
N LEU A 678 -27.92 -32.80 49.60
CA LEU A 678 -27.97 -31.69 50.56
C LEU A 678 -29.30 -31.74 51.32
N LEU A 679 -29.31 -31.35 52.59
CA LEU A 679 -30.55 -31.23 53.38
C LEU A 679 -31.46 -30.18 52.70
N GLY A 680 -32.73 -30.50 52.47
CA GLY A 680 -33.67 -29.61 51.80
C GLY A 680 -33.66 -29.63 50.27
N ALA A 681 -32.71 -30.32 49.64
CA ALA A 681 -32.66 -30.51 48.17
C ALA A 681 -33.45 -31.76 47.74
N ALA A 682 -33.60 -31.96 46.42
CA ALA A 682 -34.22 -33.15 45.86
C ALA A 682 -33.60 -34.43 46.43
N THR A 683 -34.41 -35.30 46.95
CA THR A 683 -33.99 -36.56 47.57
C THR A 683 -33.65 -37.66 46.56
N THR A 684 -33.98 -37.48 45.30
CA THR A 684 -33.73 -38.46 44.26
C THR A 684 -32.73 -37.93 43.24
N LYS A 685 -31.70 -38.71 42.91
CA LYS A 685 -30.70 -38.39 41.88
C LYS A 685 -30.40 -39.59 40.99
N PRO A 686 -30.15 -39.38 39.68
CA PRO A 686 -29.84 -40.46 38.75
C PRO A 686 -28.46 -41.05 38.98
N LEU A 687 -28.35 -42.40 38.91
CA LEU A 687 -27.10 -43.17 38.83
C LEU A 687 -26.69 -43.49 37.40
N SER A 688 -27.65 -43.49 36.50
CA SER A 688 -27.39 -43.76 35.06
C SER A 688 -28.28 -42.93 34.16
N SER A 689 -27.94 -42.85 32.90
CA SER A 689 -28.75 -42.20 31.85
C SER A 689 -29.84 -43.13 31.26
N ALA A 690 -29.87 -44.38 31.63
CA ALA A 690 -30.83 -45.37 31.14
C ALA A 690 -31.49 -46.15 32.28
N ALA A 691 -32.67 -46.75 31.96
CA ALA A 691 -33.42 -47.58 32.91
C ALA A 691 -32.74 -48.92 33.21
N THR A 692 -31.88 -49.37 32.31
CA THR A 692 -31.12 -50.62 32.46
C THR A 692 -29.64 -50.31 32.21
N VAL A 693 -28.78 -50.71 33.15
CA VAL A 693 -27.34 -50.56 33.01
C VAL A 693 -26.75 -51.88 32.58
N VAL A 694 -26.02 -51.85 31.47
CA VAL A 694 -25.40 -53.02 30.87
C VAL A 694 -23.91 -52.82 30.77
N THR A 695 -23.11 -53.85 31.13
CA THR A 695 -21.64 -53.82 30.96
C THR A 695 -21.27 -53.89 29.46
N ASN A 696 -19.99 -53.63 29.16
CA ASN A 696 -19.46 -53.77 27.77
C ASN A 696 -19.62 -55.20 27.20
N LEU A 697 -19.91 -56.20 28.05
CA LEU A 697 -20.14 -57.60 27.66
C LEU A 697 -21.64 -58.00 27.75
N GLY A 698 -22.53 -57.02 27.75
CA GLY A 698 -23.98 -57.26 27.69
C GLY A 698 -24.62 -57.77 28.96
N LYS A 699 -23.93 -57.72 30.14
CA LYS A 699 -24.52 -58.18 31.43
C LYS A 699 -25.27 -57.05 32.10
N VAL A 700 -26.51 -57.33 32.48
CA VAL A 700 -27.36 -56.36 33.19
C VAL A 700 -26.90 -56.23 34.63
N ALA A 701 -26.77 -54.98 35.07
CA ALA A 701 -26.43 -54.67 36.46
C ALA A 701 -27.62 -54.86 37.39
N THR A 702 -27.35 -55.43 38.57
CA THR A 702 -28.27 -55.43 39.72
C THR A 702 -27.78 -54.40 40.72
N PHE A 703 -28.72 -53.75 41.40
CA PHE A 703 -28.39 -52.75 42.44
C PHE A 703 -28.87 -53.22 43.79
N THR A 704 -28.02 -53.20 44.77
CA THR A 704 -28.33 -53.45 46.17
C THR A 704 -28.05 -52.20 46.97
N VAL A 705 -28.86 -51.94 47.99
CA VAL A 705 -28.72 -50.77 48.87
C VAL A 705 -28.69 -51.19 50.32
N VAL A 706 -27.91 -50.51 51.16
CA VAL A 706 -27.87 -50.64 52.59
C VAL A 706 -27.87 -49.24 53.23
N GLY A 707 -28.78 -48.98 54.12
CA GLY A 707 -28.94 -47.70 54.78
C GLY A 707 -30.22 -46.95 54.34
N SER A 708 -30.22 -45.66 54.52
CA SER A 708 -31.38 -44.77 54.40
C SER A 708 -31.70 -44.39 52.95
N CYS A 709 -31.76 -45.34 52.03
CA CYS A 709 -32.06 -45.10 50.60
C CYS A 709 -32.71 -46.25 49.89
N SER A 710 -33.23 -45.98 48.71
CA SER A 710 -33.75 -46.97 47.76
C SER A 710 -33.25 -46.66 46.34
N VAL A 711 -33.18 -47.71 45.51
CA VAL A 711 -32.88 -47.54 44.07
C VAL A 711 -34.11 -47.97 43.29
N SER A 712 -34.51 -47.12 42.33
CA SER A 712 -35.66 -47.36 41.45
C SER A 712 -35.42 -46.73 40.07
N VAL A 713 -36.21 -47.11 39.07
CA VAL A 713 -36.21 -46.50 37.78
C VAL A 713 -37.20 -45.35 37.79
N ILE A 714 -36.70 -44.11 37.65
CA ILE A 714 -37.48 -42.88 37.61
C ILE A 714 -37.12 -42.14 36.35
N SER A 715 -38.12 -41.71 35.59
CA SER A 715 -37.96 -40.99 34.29
C SER A 715 -36.98 -41.71 33.34
N ASN A 716 -37.15 -43.02 33.22
CA ASN A 716 -36.32 -43.90 32.36
C ASN A 716 -34.84 -43.92 32.71
N ARG A 717 -34.49 -43.70 34.00
CA ARG A 717 -33.13 -43.72 34.53
C ARG A 717 -33.07 -44.47 35.84
N VAL A 718 -32.00 -45.27 36.07
CA VAL A 718 -31.75 -45.83 37.41
C VAL A 718 -31.38 -44.68 38.34
N SER A 719 -32.13 -44.47 39.37
CA SER A 719 -32.01 -43.37 40.32
C SER A 719 -31.97 -43.87 41.76
N VAL A 720 -31.19 -43.16 42.59
CA VAL A 720 -31.19 -43.39 44.05
C VAL A 720 -31.99 -42.31 44.73
N THR A 721 -32.86 -42.72 45.66
CA THR A 721 -33.66 -41.83 46.49
C THR A 721 -33.20 -42.00 47.96
N MET A 722 -32.78 -40.89 48.56
CA MET A 722 -32.47 -40.86 50.00
C MET A 722 -33.79 -40.74 50.80
N THR A 723 -34.11 -41.76 51.58
CA THR A 723 -35.40 -41.83 52.30
C THR A 723 -35.39 -41.05 53.62
N GLN A 724 -34.21 -40.83 54.19
CA GLN A 724 -34.00 -39.99 55.39
C GLN A 724 -32.56 -39.52 55.45
N ALA A 725 -32.21 -38.61 56.40
CA ALA A 725 -30.83 -38.23 56.69
C ALA A 725 -30.02 -39.44 57.18
N GLY A 726 -28.78 -39.57 56.66
CA GLY A 726 -27.91 -40.65 56.98
C GLY A 726 -26.96 -41.09 55.88
N VAL A 727 -26.43 -42.29 56.04
CA VAL A 727 -25.50 -42.89 55.07
C VAL A 727 -26.22 -43.97 54.27
N CYS A 728 -26.01 -43.96 52.98
CA CYS A 728 -26.50 -44.96 52.06
C CYS A 728 -25.37 -45.59 51.27
N THR A 729 -25.27 -46.86 51.22
CA THR A 729 -24.33 -47.59 50.40
C THR A 729 -25.09 -48.22 49.24
N VAL A 730 -24.75 -47.86 48.03
CA VAL A 730 -25.32 -48.43 46.77
C VAL A 730 -24.23 -49.26 46.11
N LYS A 731 -24.51 -50.50 45.83
CA LYS A 731 -23.61 -51.41 45.11
C LYS A 731 -24.29 -51.87 43.80
N ALA A 732 -23.66 -51.50 42.68
CA ALA A 732 -23.99 -52.11 41.37
C ALA A 732 -23.15 -53.36 41.18
N SER A 733 -23.77 -54.44 40.81
CA SER A 733 -23.11 -55.73 40.55
C SER A 733 -23.57 -56.29 39.20
N ALA A 734 -22.65 -56.76 38.39
CA ALA A 734 -22.97 -57.51 37.20
C ALA A 734 -22.37 -58.92 37.30
N PRO A 735 -23.17 -59.96 36.95
CA PRO A 735 -22.72 -61.35 37.04
C PRO A 735 -21.56 -61.59 36.07
N ALA A 736 -20.84 -62.65 36.28
CA ALA A 736 -19.77 -63.10 35.40
C ALA A 736 -20.35 -63.30 33.97
N ALA A 737 -19.64 -62.75 32.97
CA ALA A 737 -19.88 -63.07 31.57
C ALA A 737 -19.15 -64.32 31.16
N TYR A 738 -19.38 -64.82 29.95
CA TYR A 738 -18.67 -65.99 29.47
C TYR A 738 -17.15 -65.78 29.59
N ARG A 739 -16.50 -66.61 30.40
CA ARG A 739 -15.06 -66.58 30.67
C ARG A 739 -14.50 -65.31 31.37
N THR A 740 -15.34 -64.55 31.99
CA THR A 740 -14.89 -63.36 32.75
C THR A 740 -15.48 -63.37 34.16
N ALA A 741 -14.81 -62.72 35.10
CA ALA A 741 -15.30 -62.59 36.50
C ALA A 741 -16.47 -61.60 36.59
N ALA A 742 -17.32 -61.78 37.60
CA ALA A 742 -18.31 -60.78 37.99
C ALA A 742 -17.62 -59.51 38.44
N ILE A 743 -18.21 -58.36 38.13
CA ILE A 743 -17.69 -57.04 38.54
C ILE A 743 -18.70 -56.32 39.42
N SER A 744 -18.20 -55.49 40.34
CA SER A 744 -19.06 -54.60 41.11
C SER A 744 -18.44 -53.23 41.30
N ARG A 745 -19.31 -52.23 41.55
CA ARG A 745 -18.95 -50.86 41.89
C ARG A 745 -19.79 -50.37 43.04
N THR A 746 -19.19 -49.75 44.01
CA THR A 746 -19.88 -49.32 45.23
C THR A 746 -19.73 -47.82 45.42
N TRP A 747 -20.81 -47.17 45.81
CA TRP A 747 -20.79 -45.74 46.22
C TRP A 747 -21.35 -45.66 47.67
N VAL A 748 -20.73 -44.82 48.44
CA VAL A 748 -21.22 -44.44 49.78
C VAL A 748 -21.72 -43.00 49.67
N LEU A 749 -23.02 -42.81 49.82
CA LEU A 749 -23.72 -41.55 49.69
C LEU A 749 -24.11 -41.05 51.09
N ARG A 750 -24.11 -39.75 51.29
CA ARG A 750 -24.51 -39.12 52.57
C ARG A 750 -25.54 -38.02 52.27
N LYS A 751 -26.51 -37.86 53.12
CA LYS A 751 -27.50 -36.79 53.12
C LYS A 751 -27.48 -36.10 54.48
#